data_167cd1f2ad2b9e58eb2b2b4467c2ec25
#
_entry.id   167cd1f2ad2b9e58eb2b2b4467c2ec25
#
_cell.length_a   1.000
_cell.length_b   1.000
_cell.length_c   1.000
_cell.angle_alpha   90.00
_cell.angle_beta   90.00
_cell.angle_gamma   90.00
#
_symmetry.space_group_name_H-M   'P 1'
#
loop_
_entity.id
_entity.type
_entity.pdbx_description
1 polymer ?
#
loop_
_entity_poly.entity_id
_entity_poly.type
_entity_poly.pdbx_seq_one_letter_code
_entity_poly.pdbx_strand_id
1 'polypeptide(L)'
;MNRRTFSKLAGLATIAAVTEATDLPAQSGRQNGDGDVPSGQEVLLENQYLLIAVNSKTGAIVRLERKSTKWVIERRPELGASFRLLVPLPGRDANFVMGHKQAAAKVQKISDSQIEIVWKDLQSEHGGVLPITLTAKVELRGTELVFNATLANDSDLTVDTVAYPFFGDLNPPSPGERLVTEHMWYGNLVGDEIHPHFANEKGYWGVRYPIKMLQSNQSLFCLIQAEKQGMYVEMRDPSQPYLLEYTFEQHPGVISGTDSRVPEQDEISGRPVHLEFRLCHFVYTRPHSTKDLVPIVMRCYDGGWHSGVDVYRQWRSVWFAQPRVADWVKDVHSWLQLQVNGAEQDFSIPYRELPVYIDECAANGVTAIQLVGWNRGGQDGGDPSLDTDPGLGTRDELHQAIVHARNKGVKMIMFGKLYWADLTTEWYKKELYKYDTTDPYGIPYQTGGYSYTTPTQLTGIDNRRRAIMDVQCQAYRDIATKQFEKIVGLEPAGWLFDEVCHHAGVVYSFDPNHGYAPPGYIYGGDVPMARQFRAAADKSDPDFVFAGEGPQDWLMQYYPVSYFRINNGSRPVCRYIDSRAPLMVAVTGFDDREMLNLILLNRYIISYEPFHFKGHITDFPMTLGYGKKIDALRRRYKDRIWDAEFRDTLGAIVAADGAHRYSVFVAGSGKRAVIVVNQELKRAISAEVRMPNPGQFVLVTPEDQDARPSAGTIRVAARSAAVLMEV
;
A
#
# COMPACT_ATOMS: atom_id res chain seq x y z
N MET A 1 -7.37 24.71 -17.09
CA MET A 1 -7.34 24.69 -15.61
C MET A 1 -6.64 23.43 -15.17
N ASN A 2 -5.55 23.56 -14.44
CA ASN A 2 -4.61 22.46 -14.15
C ASN A 2 -5.17 21.43 -13.17
N ARG A 3 -5.23 20.17 -13.60
CA ARG A 3 -5.59 18.97 -12.79
C ARG A 3 -4.43 18.48 -11.91
N ARG A 4 -3.97 19.30 -10.98
CA ARG A 4 -2.87 18.92 -10.06
C ARG A 4 -3.27 18.92 -8.58
N THR A 5 -4.51 18.56 -8.22
CA THR A 5 -4.90 18.58 -6.79
C THR A 5 -6.01 17.56 -6.50
N PHE A 6 -5.75 16.26 -6.68
CA PHE A 6 -6.74 15.26 -6.31
C PHE A 6 -6.20 14.09 -5.45
N SER A 7 -5.04 14.26 -4.82
CA SER A 7 -4.53 13.22 -3.90
C SER A 7 -4.18 13.73 -2.49
N LYS A 8 -4.82 14.81 -2.01
CA LYS A 8 -4.57 15.36 -0.67
C LYS A 8 -5.84 15.78 0.07
N LEU A 9 -6.87 14.97 0.08
CA LEU A 9 -8.05 15.23 0.92
C LEU A 9 -8.63 13.92 1.45
N ALA A 10 -7.90 13.29 2.34
CA ALA A 10 -8.47 12.39 3.35
C ALA A 10 -7.98 12.90 4.70
N GLY A 11 -8.88 13.52 5.45
CA GLY A 11 -8.69 13.83 6.86
C GLY A 11 -8.25 15.25 7.15
N LEU A 12 -9.22 16.09 7.57
CA LEU A 12 -9.15 17.03 8.69
C LEU A 12 -10.32 18.04 8.57
N ALA A 13 -11.45 17.69 9.15
CA ALA A 13 -12.45 18.70 9.52
C ALA A 13 -12.05 19.26 10.90
N THR A 14 -11.50 20.46 10.93
CA THR A 14 -11.21 21.17 12.17
C THR A 14 -12.44 22.01 12.54
N ILE A 15 -13.12 21.63 13.59
CA ILE A 15 -14.12 22.49 14.24
C ILE A 15 -13.37 23.41 15.18
N ALA A 16 -13.37 24.72 14.92
CA ALA A 16 -12.90 25.74 15.83
C ALA A 16 -14.02 26.01 16.85
N ALA A 17 -13.86 25.56 18.09
CA ALA A 17 -14.64 26.03 19.23
C ALA A 17 -13.83 27.08 19.99
N VAL A 18 -14.33 28.32 19.98
CA VAL A 18 -13.83 29.39 20.86
C VAL A 18 -14.39 29.14 22.26
N THR A 19 -13.53 28.84 23.23
CA THR A 19 -13.88 28.89 24.64
C THR A 19 -12.95 29.87 25.36
N GLU A 20 -13.54 30.79 26.06
CA GLU A 20 -12.88 31.79 26.90
C GLU A 20 -12.04 31.09 27.99
N ALA A 21 -10.79 31.52 28.11
CA ALA A 21 -9.88 31.06 29.14
C ALA A 21 -10.16 31.78 30.48
N THR A 22 -10.48 31.02 31.50
CA THR A 22 -10.40 31.50 32.88
C THR A 22 -9.03 31.18 33.45
N ASP A 23 -8.32 32.22 33.84
CA ASP A 23 -7.01 32.15 34.50
C ASP A 23 -7.05 31.34 35.80
N LEU A 24 -6.27 30.25 35.85
CA LEU A 24 -5.86 29.61 37.09
C LEU A 24 -4.35 29.80 37.26
N PRO A 25 -3.85 30.07 38.46
CA PRO A 25 -2.45 30.41 38.67
C PRO A 25 -1.53 29.21 38.49
N ALA A 26 -0.49 29.40 37.69
CA ALA A 26 0.57 28.45 37.48
C ALA A 26 1.37 28.23 38.78
N GLN A 27 1.33 27.02 39.31
CA GLN A 27 2.31 26.57 40.30
C GLN A 27 3.59 26.17 39.59
N SER A 28 4.60 27.02 39.75
CA SER A 28 5.96 26.76 39.28
C SER A 28 6.63 25.73 40.20
N GLY A 29 6.53 24.47 39.84
CA GLY A 29 7.39 23.42 40.37
C GLY A 29 8.56 23.18 39.39
N ARG A 30 9.68 23.85 39.61
CA ARG A 30 10.93 23.49 38.98
C ARG A 30 11.37 22.11 39.47
N GLN A 31 11.15 21.09 38.69
CA GLN A 31 11.98 19.89 38.75
C GLN A 31 13.00 19.95 37.63
N ASN A 32 14.22 20.32 37.97
CA ASN A 32 15.41 20.14 37.14
C ASN A 32 15.61 18.63 37.01
N GLY A 33 15.34 18.11 35.84
CA GLY A 33 15.58 16.73 35.46
C GLY A 33 16.17 16.66 34.07
N ASP A 34 17.33 17.29 33.88
CA ASP A 34 18.27 16.87 32.84
C ASP A 34 18.77 15.47 33.23
N GLY A 35 18.10 14.45 32.71
CA GLY A 35 18.60 13.09 32.80
C GLY A 35 19.77 12.97 31.85
N ASP A 36 21.00 13.18 32.33
CA ASP A 36 22.18 12.67 31.66
C ASP A 36 21.95 11.24 31.26
N VAL A 37 22.00 10.93 29.96
CA VAL A 37 22.03 9.55 29.47
C VAL A 37 23.11 8.83 30.22
N PRO A 38 22.82 7.78 31.02
CA PRO A 38 23.86 7.15 31.84
C PRO A 38 25.02 6.69 30.95
N SER A 39 26.22 7.18 31.19
CA SER A 39 27.42 6.76 30.50
C SER A 39 27.65 5.26 30.75
N GLY A 40 27.13 4.41 29.86
CA GLY A 40 27.30 2.95 29.89
C GLY A 40 28.41 2.55 28.93
N GLN A 41 29.01 1.37 29.18
CA GLN A 41 29.83 0.73 28.16
C GLN A 41 28.96 0.23 27.03
N GLU A 42 29.47 0.27 25.80
CA GLU A 42 28.75 -0.29 24.62
C GLU A 42 28.89 -1.82 24.60
N VAL A 43 27.78 -2.50 24.36
CA VAL A 43 27.76 -3.92 24.01
C VAL A 43 27.64 -4.06 22.50
N LEU A 44 28.65 -4.68 21.88
CA LEU A 44 28.82 -4.69 20.42
C LEU A 44 28.45 -6.05 19.82
N LEU A 45 27.70 -6.02 18.73
CA LEU A 45 27.66 -7.07 17.72
C LEU A 45 28.24 -6.56 16.42
N GLU A 46 29.14 -7.32 15.84
CA GLU A 46 29.70 -7.00 14.53
C GLU A 46 30.04 -8.24 13.73
N ASN A 47 29.96 -8.10 12.44
CA ASN A 47 30.47 -9.05 11.46
C ASN A 47 31.14 -8.29 10.31
N GLN A 48 31.42 -8.93 9.20
CA GLN A 48 32.07 -8.27 8.06
C GLN A 48 31.16 -7.21 7.36
N TYR A 49 29.85 -7.18 7.63
CA TYR A 49 28.88 -6.31 6.95
C TYR A 49 28.39 -5.15 7.82
N LEU A 50 28.02 -5.45 9.05
CA LEU A 50 27.34 -4.54 9.96
C LEU A 50 28.00 -4.49 11.33
N LEU A 51 27.86 -3.34 11.99
CA LEU A 51 28.14 -3.16 13.40
C LEU A 51 26.90 -2.52 14.05
N ILE A 52 26.44 -3.08 15.16
CA ILE A 52 25.46 -2.45 16.05
C ILE A 52 25.98 -2.38 17.46
N ALA A 53 25.79 -1.23 18.14
CA ALA A 53 26.14 -1.02 19.53
C ALA A 53 24.91 -0.67 20.34
N VAL A 54 24.83 -1.25 21.52
CA VAL A 54 23.76 -1.05 22.50
C VAL A 54 24.38 -0.56 23.81
N ASN A 55 23.80 0.46 24.43
CA ASN A 55 24.20 0.96 25.71
C ASN A 55 23.93 -0.09 26.81
N SER A 56 24.95 -0.47 27.60
CA SER A 56 24.85 -1.53 28.60
C SER A 56 23.96 -1.22 29.80
N LYS A 57 23.63 0.07 30.04
CA LYS A 57 22.77 0.49 31.15
C LYS A 57 21.32 0.69 30.72
N THR A 58 21.09 1.28 29.53
CA THR A 58 19.74 1.64 29.08
C THR A 58 19.17 0.69 28.04
N GLY A 59 20.02 -0.12 27.38
CA GLY A 59 19.61 -0.93 26.24
C GLY A 59 19.33 -0.12 24.96
N ALA A 60 19.63 1.19 24.96
CA ALA A 60 19.43 2.04 23.79
C ALA A 60 20.38 1.65 22.64
N ILE A 61 19.88 1.68 21.42
CA ILE A 61 20.71 1.55 20.21
C ILE A 61 21.46 2.87 20.05
N VAL A 62 22.78 2.83 20.14
CA VAL A 62 23.64 4.04 20.13
C VAL A 62 24.53 4.13 18.89
N ARG A 63 24.63 3.06 18.13
CA ARG A 63 25.34 3.04 16.86
C ARG A 63 24.82 1.93 15.97
N LEU A 64 24.64 2.23 14.69
CA LEU A 64 24.45 1.27 13.62
C LEU A 64 25.30 1.70 12.44
N GLU A 65 26.16 0.79 11.92
CA GLU A 65 27.07 1.10 10.83
C GLU A 65 27.06 -0.01 9.77
N ARG A 66 26.99 0.41 8.51
CA ARG A 66 27.30 -0.42 7.35
C ARG A 66 28.79 -0.34 7.06
N LYS A 67 29.52 -1.42 7.31
CA LYS A 67 31.01 -1.41 7.27
C LYS A 67 31.59 -1.21 5.87
N SER A 68 30.95 -1.78 4.83
CA SER A 68 31.45 -1.73 3.45
C SER A 68 31.54 -0.32 2.88
N THR A 69 30.59 0.55 3.23
CA THR A 69 30.51 1.94 2.75
C THR A 69 30.79 2.96 3.85
N LYS A 70 31.06 2.50 5.07
CA LYS A 70 31.22 3.32 6.28
C LYS A 70 30.01 4.22 6.55
N TRP A 71 28.82 3.79 6.18
CA TRP A 71 27.59 4.52 6.46
C TRP A 71 27.21 4.35 7.93
N VAL A 72 27.40 5.41 8.72
CA VAL A 72 26.95 5.47 10.12
C VAL A 72 25.49 5.89 10.12
N ILE A 73 24.60 4.93 10.27
CA ILE A 73 23.14 5.08 10.19
C ILE A 73 22.61 5.71 11.48
N GLU A 74 22.99 5.17 12.65
CA GLU A 74 22.75 5.75 13.98
C GLU A 74 24.05 6.36 14.47
N ARG A 75 24.06 7.67 14.78
CA ARG A 75 25.32 8.40 14.93
C ARG A 75 25.54 8.99 16.32
N ARG A 76 24.54 9.70 16.88
CA ARG A 76 24.69 10.46 18.13
C ARG A 76 24.23 9.61 19.32
N PRO A 77 25.14 9.05 20.14
CA PRO A 77 24.81 8.16 21.26
C PRO A 77 23.88 8.78 22.29
N GLU A 78 23.94 10.09 22.47
CA GLU A 78 23.11 10.87 23.38
C GLU A 78 21.63 10.93 22.92
N LEU A 79 21.36 10.68 21.66
CA LEU A 79 20.01 10.57 21.09
C LEU A 79 19.54 9.12 20.98
N GLY A 80 20.38 8.16 21.35
CA GLY A 80 20.07 6.73 21.25
C GLY A 80 18.76 6.37 21.93
N ALA A 81 17.87 5.71 21.20
CA ALA A 81 16.58 5.23 21.70
C ALA A 81 16.58 3.71 21.86
N SER A 82 15.68 3.18 22.65
CA SER A 82 15.49 1.73 22.83
C SER A 82 14.10 1.27 22.45
N PHE A 83 13.10 1.77 23.14
CA PHE A 83 11.68 1.51 22.87
C PHE A 83 10.81 2.65 23.41
N ARG A 84 9.53 2.64 23.04
CA ARG A 84 8.48 3.47 23.66
C ARG A 84 7.20 2.66 23.77
N LEU A 85 6.52 2.72 24.93
CA LEU A 85 5.20 2.15 25.09
C LEU A 85 4.18 3.26 25.30
N LEU A 86 2.96 3.05 24.77
CA LEU A 86 1.78 3.82 25.14
C LEU A 86 0.93 2.94 26.07
N VAL A 87 0.71 3.41 27.31
CA VAL A 87 -0.03 2.70 28.35
C VAL A 87 -1.05 3.67 28.97
N PRO A 88 -2.23 3.87 28.34
CA PRO A 88 -3.23 4.81 28.83
C PRO A 88 -3.64 4.55 30.27
N LEU A 89 -3.89 5.63 31.01
CA LEU A 89 -4.44 5.60 32.37
C LEU A 89 -5.92 5.99 32.33
N PRO A 90 -6.71 5.60 33.32
CA PRO A 90 -8.05 6.11 33.46
C PRO A 90 -8.07 7.66 33.49
N GLY A 91 -8.73 8.25 32.47
CA GLY A 91 -8.81 9.71 32.32
C GLY A 91 -7.55 10.40 31.75
N ARG A 92 -6.56 9.63 31.27
CA ARG A 92 -5.36 10.15 30.60
C ARG A 92 -4.87 9.21 29.50
N ASP A 93 -5.14 9.55 28.25
CA ASP A 93 -4.75 8.71 27.10
C ASP A 93 -3.23 8.73 26.88
N ALA A 94 -2.59 9.91 26.98
CA ALA A 94 -1.16 10.06 26.79
C ALA A 94 -0.39 9.73 28.08
N ASN A 95 0.02 8.49 28.25
CA ASN A 95 0.95 8.04 29.28
C ASN A 95 2.00 7.13 28.68
N PHE A 96 3.20 7.65 28.49
CA PHE A 96 4.28 6.94 27.82
C PHE A 96 5.26 6.30 28.81
N VAL A 97 5.85 5.18 28.40
CA VAL A 97 7.07 4.62 28.96
C VAL A 97 8.17 4.86 27.96
N MET A 98 9.15 5.71 28.32
CA MET A 98 10.26 6.09 27.46
C MET A 98 11.46 5.20 27.76
N GLY A 99 11.85 4.34 26.83
CA GLY A 99 12.89 3.33 27.04
C GLY A 99 14.27 3.91 27.37
N HIS A 100 14.65 5.06 26.80
CA HIS A 100 15.91 5.74 27.08
C HIS A 100 15.99 6.25 28.53
N LYS A 101 14.85 6.41 29.21
CA LYS A 101 14.78 6.78 30.64
C LYS A 101 14.76 5.56 31.58
N GLN A 102 14.74 4.34 31.04
CA GLN A 102 14.75 3.12 31.83
C GLN A 102 16.16 2.59 32.02
N ALA A 103 16.45 2.07 33.20
CA ALA A 103 17.58 1.18 33.37
C ALA A 103 17.20 -0.21 32.85
N ALA A 104 18.02 -0.78 31.98
CA ALA A 104 17.84 -2.18 31.59
C ALA A 104 18.21 -3.09 32.78
N ALA A 105 17.35 -4.06 33.09
CA ALA A 105 17.63 -5.08 34.07
C ALA A 105 18.76 -6.03 33.60
N LYS A 106 18.90 -6.15 32.28
CA LYS A 106 19.93 -6.99 31.65
C LYS A 106 20.24 -6.49 30.25
N VAL A 107 21.54 -6.35 29.94
CA VAL A 107 22.03 -6.23 28.56
C VAL A 107 23.19 -7.21 28.44
N GLN A 108 22.99 -8.29 27.70
CA GLN A 108 23.96 -9.38 27.64
C GLN A 108 24.15 -9.89 26.20
N LYS A 109 25.41 -10.00 25.79
CA LYS A 109 25.77 -10.75 24.60
C LYS A 109 25.63 -12.25 24.92
N ILE A 110 24.66 -12.92 24.30
CA ILE A 110 24.38 -14.35 24.55
C ILE A 110 25.08 -15.25 23.53
N SER A 111 25.52 -14.68 22.41
CA SER A 111 26.41 -15.33 21.44
C SER A 111 27.21 -14.27 20.69
N ASP A 112 28.09 -14.66 19.78
CA ASP A 112 28.85 -13.71 18.94
C ASP A 112 27.93 -12.91 18.00
N SER A 113 26.72 -13.41 17.73
CA SER A 113 25.76 -12.78 16.83
C SER A 113 24.49 -12.26 17.51
N GLN A 114 24.35 -12.38 18.85
CA GLN A 114 23.09 -12.06 19.50
C GLN A 114 23.27 -11.37 20.86
N ILE A 115 22.51 -10.28 21.06
CA ILE A 115 22.33 -9.58 22.35
C ILE A 115 20.90 -9.81 22.82
N GLU A 116 20.75 -10.07 24.13
CA GLU A 116 19.46 -10.03 24.84
C GLU A 116 19.41 -8.80 25.75
N ILE A 117 18.28 -8.09 25.73
CA ILE A 117 18.02 -6.91 26.53
C ILE A 117 16.72 -7.14 27.29
N VAL A 118 16.71 -6.88 28.58
CA VAL A 118 15.51 -7.00 29.42
C VAL A 118 15.29 -5.70 30.16
N TRP A 119 14.12 -5.14 30.02
CA TRP A 119 13.62 -4.03 30.83
C TRP A 119 12.46 -4.54 31.65
N LYS A 120 12.43 -4.19 32.95
CA LYS A 120 11.45 -4.70 33.90
C LYS A 120 11.00 -3.61 34.86
N ASP A 121 9.77 -3.70 35.33
CA ASP A 121 9.18 -2.76 36.29
C ASP A 121 9.31 -1.31 35.80
N LEU A 122 8.64 -1.03 34.67
CA LEU A 122 8.87 0.16 33.86
C LEU A 122 8.26 1.42 34.45
N GLN A 123 9.05 2.48 34.58
CA GLN A 123 8.57 3.80 34.99
C GLN A 123 7.84 4.48 33.86
N SER A 124 6.54 4.76 34.04
CA SER A 124 5.77 5.57 33.11
C SER A 124 5.77 7.06 33.51
N GLU A 125 5.42 7.94 32.58
CA GLU A 125 5.45 9.38 32.81
C GLU A 125 4.48 9.84 33.89
N HIS A 126 3.32 9.19 33.98
CA HIS A 126 2.24 9.62 34.90
C HIS A 126 1.68 8.50 35.77
N GLY A 127 1.92 7.25 35.44
CA GLY A 127 1.35 6.08 36.16
C GLY A 127 2.30 5.43 37.17
N GLY A 128 3.48 6.04 37.43
CA GLY A 128 4.47 5.43 38.32
C GLY A 128 5.13 4.20 37.67
N VAL A 129 5.61 3.28 38.50
CA VAL A 129 6.21 2.01 38.08
C VAL A 129 5.11 1.02 37.73
N LEU A 130 5.15 0.50 36.53
CA LEU A 130 4.23 -0.51 36.02
C LEU A 130 4.92 -1.89 35.97
N PRO A 131 4.26 -2.98 36.43
CA PRO A 131 4.82 -4.33 36.35
C PRO A 131 4.74 -4.86 34.90
N ILE A 132 5.51 -4.24 34.02
CA ILE A 132 5.65 -4.59 32.61
C ILE A 132 7.09 -4.97 32.34
N THR A 133 7.27 -6.07 31.60
CA THR A 133 8.59 -6.53 31.16
C THR A 133 8.63 -6.55 29.63
N LEU A 134 9.64 -5.89 29.05
CA LEU A 134 9.97 -6.02 27.63
C LEU A 134 11.29 -6.77 27.52
N THR A 135 11.27 -7.92 26.83
CA THR A 135 12.47 -8.70 26.51
C THR A 135 12.74 -8.62 25.03
N ALA A 136 13.89 -8.08 24.65
CA ALA A 136 14.27 -7.91 23.25
C ALA A 136 15.51 -8.75 22.92
N LYS A 137 15.58 -9.21 21.66
CA LYS A 137 16.75 -9.88 21.10
C LYS A 137 17.15 -9.21 19.81
N VAL A 138 18.41 -8.83 19.71
CA VAL A 138 19.02 -8.27 18.51
C VAL A 138 20.01 -9.28 17.98
N GLU A 139 19.86 -9.66 16.71
CA GLU A 139 20.68 -10.71 16.10
C GLU A 139 21.24 -10.27 14.74
N LEU A 140 22.52 -10.55 14.49
CA LEU A 140 23.18 -10.41 13.19
C LEU A 140 23.19 -11.76 12.47
N ARG A 141 22.49 -11.87 11.36
CA ARG A 141 22.43 -13.03 10.46
C ARG A 141 23.02 -12.70 9.09
N GLY A 142 24.32 -12.86 8.92
CA GLY A 142 24.99 -12.46 7.68
C GLY A 142 24.81 -10.95 7.40
N THR A 143 24.05 -10.58 6.36
CA THR A 143 23.74 -9.19 6.00
C THR A 143 22.48 -8.65 6.67
N GLU A 144 21.77 -9.46 7.45
CA GLU A 144 20.51 -9.08 8.11
C GLU A 144 20.73 -8.74 9.58
N LEU A 145 20.03 -7.72 10.05
CA LEU A 145 19.85 -7.37 11.45
C LEU A 145 18.39 -7.69 11.80
N VAL A 146 18.20 -8.58 12.78
CA VAL A 146 16.88 -9.09 13.17
C VAL A 146 16.55 -8.63 14.58
N PHE A 147 15.38 -8.03 14.74
CA PHE A 147 14.83 -7.60 16.02
C PHE A 147 13.62 -8.44 16.38
N ASN A 148 13.68 -9.08 17.54
CA ASN A 148 12.57 -9.79 18.14
C ASN A 148 12.30 -9.20 19.52
N ALA A 149 11.04 -9.15 19.94
CA ALA A 149 10.72 -8.78 21.32
C ALA A 149 9.47 -9.49 21.80
N THR A 150 9.40 -9.67 23.12
CA THR A 150 8.24 -10.21 23.84
C THR A 150 7.85 -9.20 24.93
N LEU A 151 6.60 -8.81 24.96
CA LEU A 151 6.01 -7.94 25.97
C LEU A 151 5.21 -8.80 26.96
N ALA A 152 5.60 -8.83 28.23
CA ALA A 152 4.80 -9.37 29.33
C ALA A 152 4.20 -8.22 30.13
N ASN A 153 2.86 -8.13 30.15
CA ASN A 153 2.10 -7.09 30.81
C ASN A 153 1.40 -7.68 32.05
N ASP A 154 2.01 -7.55 33.21
CA ASP A 154 1.45 -8.00 34.48
C ASP A 154 0.67 -6.88 35.20
N SER A 155 0.49 -5.71 34.55
CA SER A 155 -0.31 -4.59 35.07
C SER A 155 -1.81 -4.77 34.82
N ASP A 156 -2.62 -3.96 35.51
CA ASP A 156 -4.07 -3.86 35.27
C ASP A 156 -4.44 -2.96 34.08
N LEU A 157 -3.45 -2.46 33.32
CA LEU A 157 -3.63 -1.55 32.19
C LEU A 157 -3.40 -2.28 30.86
N THR A 158 -3.99 -1.77 29.79
CA THR A 158 -3.66 -2.23 28.43
C THR A 158 -2.41 -1.48 27.92
N VAL A 159 -1.49 -2.20 27.28
CA VAL A 159 -0.42 -1.59 26.51
C VAL A 159 -0.90 -1.47 25.06
N ASP A 160 -1.22 -0.26 24.60
CA ASP A 160 -1.79 -0.03 23.28
C ASP A 160 -0.76 -0.24 22.19
N THR A 161 0.43 0.40 22.32
CA THR A 161 1.48 0.31 21.33
C THR A 161 2.84 0.03 21.93
N VAL A 162 3.68 -0.63 21.12
CA VAL A 162 5.11 -0.83 21.38
C VAL A 162 5.89 -0.32 20.19
N ALA A 163 6.66 0.75 20.36
CA ALA A 163 7.62 1.20 19.36
C ALA A 163 8.95 0.48 19.60
N TYR A 164 9.29 -0.50 18.75
CA TYR A 164 10.53 -1.28 18.78
C TYR A 164 10.78 -1.97 17.43
N PRO A 165 12.01 -1.97 16.85
CA PRO A 165 13.17 -1.17 17.32
C PRO A 165 12.93 0.33 17.14
N PHE A 166 13.71 1.12 17.90
CA PHE A 166 13.66 2.57 17.87
C PHE A 166 15.08 3.15 17.74
N PHE A 167 15.31 3.87 16.64
CA PHE A 167 16.54 4.58 16.32
C PHE A 167 16.31 6.07 16.55
N GLY A 168 17.15 6.68 17.34
CA GLY A 168 16.99 8.08 17.75
C GLY A 168 17.63 9.09 16.80
N ASP A 169 18.56 8.67 15.94
CA ASP A 169 19.31 9.59 15.07
C ASP A 169 19.67 8.95 13.71
N LEU A 170 18.66 8.73 12.88
CA LEU A 170 18.84 8.20 11.54
C LEU A 170 19.54 9.21 10.63
N ASN A 171 20.68 8.82 10.04
CA ASN A 171 21.51 9.69 9.24
C ASN A 171 21.69 9.19 7.80
N PRO A 172 21.85 10.10 6.81
CA PRO A 172 22.27 9.74 5.47
C PRO A 172 23.74 9.28 5.43
N PRO A 173 24.17 8.59 4.34
CA PRO A 173 25.56 8.16 4.17
C PRO A 173 26.58 9.31 4.19
N SER A 174 26.19 10.46 3.67
CA SER A 174 27.01 11.67 3.64
C SER A 174 26.21 12.88 4.11
N PRO A 175 26.84 13.87 4.77
CA PRO A 175 26.15 15.08 5.17
C PRO A 175 25.51 15.78 3.98
N GLY A 176 24.22 16.11 4.10
CA GLY A 176 23.44 16.77 3.05
C GLY A 176 22.91 15.86 1.94
N GLU A 177 23.24 14.57 1.94
CA GLU A 177 22.63 13.60 1.04
C GLU A 177 21.16 13.39 1.41
N ARG A 178 20.32 13.19 0.38
CA ARG A 178 18.89 12.94 0.59
C ARG A 178 18.65 11.53 1.11
N LEU A 179 17.72 11.41 2.05
CA LEU A 179 17.05 10.15 2.37
C LEU A 179 15.59 10.22 1.93
N VAL A 180 15.14 9.16 1.28
CA VAL A 180 13.77 9.00 0.81
C VAL A 180 13.23 7.70 1.37
N THR A 181 12.04 7.71 1.97
CA THR A 181 11.32 6.47 2.22
C THR A 181 10.65 6.02 0.94
N GLU A 182 10.72 4.73 0.63
CA GLU A 182 10.02 4.15 -0.50
C GLU A 182 9.24 2.92 -0.04
N HIS A 183 7.99 2.83 -0.42
CA HIS A 183 7.10 1.74 -0.06
C HIS A 183 6.08 1.47 -1.17
N MET A 184 5.46 0.32 -1.13
CA MET A 184 4.40 0.00 -2.06
C MET A 184 3.11 0.72 -1.66
N TRP A 185 2.49 1.40 -2.61
CA TRP A 185 1.17 1.98 -2.47
C TRP A 185 0.40 1.86 -3.77
N TYR A 186 -0.78 1.23 -3.71
CA TYR A 186 -1.67 1.09 -4.86
C TYR A 186 -0.92 0.62 -6.13
N GLY A 187 -0.11 -0.43 -6.00
CA GLY A 187 0.66 -1.04 -7.09
C GLY A 187 1.93 -0.32 -7.53
N ASN A 188 2.16 0.89 -7.04
CA ASN A 188 3.31 1.71 -7.37
C ASN A 188 4.30 1.78 -6.20
N LEU A 189 5.57 2.00 -6.50
CA LEU A 189 6.53 2.41 -5.51
C LEU A 189 6.44 3.93 -5.34
N VAL A 190 5.98 4.37 -4.19
CA VAL A 190 5.91 5.78 -3.83
C VAL A 190 7.02 6.13 -2.86
N GLY A 191 7.51 7.36 -2.93
CA GLY A 191 8.59 7.83 -2.10
C GLY A 191 8.31 9.21 -1.54
N ASP A 192 8.73 9.42 -0.29
CA ASP A 192 8.67 10.70 0.40
C ASP A 192 10.04 11.05 0.98
N GLU A 193 10.46 12.28 0.80
CA GLU A 193 11.68 12.79 1.43
C GLU A 193 11.47 12.91 2.94
N ILE A 194 12.43 12.39 3.71
CA ILE A 194 12.40 12.38 5.18
C ILE A 194 13.52 13.22 5.81
N HIS A 195 14.07 14.16 5.05
CA HIS A 195 15.05 15.11 5.59
C HIS A 195 14.39 16.12 6.53
N PRO A 196 15.17 16.71 7.44
CA PRO A 196 14.69 17.81 8.26
C PRO A 196 14.11 18.95 7.42
N HIS A 197 12.88 19.35 7.72
CA HIS A 197 12.19 20.46 7.06
C HIS A 197 12.33 21.78 7.83
N PHE A 198 13.01 21.77 8.97
CA PHE A 198 13.23 22.96 9.79
C PHE A 198 14.67 22.99 10.33
N ALA A 199 15.06 24.18 10.80
CA ALA A 199 16.30 24.39 11.53
C ALA A 199 15.97 25.07 12.85
N ASN A 200 16.68 24.73 13.94
CA ASN A 200 16.42 25.25 15.28
C ASN A 200 16.49 26.78 15.34
N GLU A 201 17.41 27.39 14.58
CA GLU A 201 17.61 28.84 14.54
C GLU A 201 16.42 29.58 13.92
N LYS A 202 15.63 28.91 13.10
CA LYS A 202 14.43 29.48 12.43
C LYS A 202 13.15 29.16 13.17
N GLY A 203 13.20 28.28 14.17
CA GLY A 203 12.01 27.75 14.83
C GLY A 203 11.20 26.80 13.97
N TYR A 204 10.11 26.31 14.53
CA TYR A 204 9.19 25.41 13.88
C TYR A 204 7.73 25.82 14.13
N TRP A 205 6.95 25.89 13.05
CA TRP A 205 5.53 26.19 13.10
C TRP A 205 4.70 24.94 12.79
N GLY A 206 4.16 24.30 13.80
CA GLY A 206 3.27 23.16 13.66
C GLY A 206 2.74 22.71 15.02
N VAL A 207 1.63 21.99 15.01
CA VAL A 207 1.07 21.41 16.24
C VAL A 207 1.87 20.20 16.73
N ARG A 208 2.73 19.65 15.87
CA ARG A 208 3.70 18.57 16.15
C ARG A 208 4.84 18.64 15.14
N TYR A 209 5.94 17.97 15.47
CA TYR A 209 7.07 17.87 14.54
C TYR A 209 6.70 17.15 13.25
N PRO A 210 7.42 17.41 12.13
CA PRO A 210 7.18 16.72 10.87
C PRO A 210 7.31 15.21 11.04
N ILE A 211 6.26 14.49 10.63
CA ILE A 211 6.16 13.05 10.77
C ILE A 211 5.71 12.40 9.46
N LYS A 212 6.31 11.26 9.12
CA LYS A 212 5.86 10.37 8.06
C LYS A 212 5.57 9.00 8.65
N MET A 213 4.40 8.49 8.36
CA MET A 213 3.91 7.20 8.83
C MET A 213 3.53 6.33 7.63
N LEU A 214 4.01 5.10 7.60
CA LEU A 214 3.75 4.12 6.54
C LEU A 214 3.19 2.85 7.19
N GLN A 215 2.02 2.41 6.76
CA GLN A 215 1.29 1.32 7.40
C GLN A 215 1.54 -0.03 6.73
N SER A 216 1.68 -1.09 7.52
CA SER A 216 1.95 -2.44 7.05
C SER A 216 0.81 -3.05 6.22
N ASN A 217 -0.43 -2.63 6.44
CA ASN A 217 -1.58 -3.05 5.64
C ASN A 217 -1.53 -2.55 4.19
N GLN A 218 -0.59 -1.66 3.87
CA GLN A 218 -0.32 -1.15 2.53
C GLN A 218 0.94 -1.74 1.93
N SER A 219 2.00 -1.90 2.76
CA SER A 219 3.28 -2.45 2.32
C SER A 219 3.94 -3.23 3.46
N LEU A 220 4.35 -4.47 3.17
CA LEU A 220 5.08 -5.31 4.13
C LEU A 220 6.54 -4.88 4.29
N PHE A 221 7.01 -3.94 3.49
CA PHE A 221 8.38 -3.42 3.56
C PHE A 221 8.42 -1.91 3.35
N CYS A 222 9.50 -1.32 3.83
CA CYS A 222 9.89 0.06 3.56
C CYS A 222 11.37 0.09 3.16
N LEU A 223 11.70 0.91 2.16
CA LEU A 223 13.09 1.21 1.81
C LEU A 223 13.43 2.59 2.37
N ILE A 224 14.62 2.73 2.95
CA ILE A 224 15.24 4.00 3.29
C ILE A 224 16.35 4.19 2.27
N GLN A 225 16.07 4.94 1.20
CA GLN A 225 16.92 5.04 0.02
C GLN A 225 17.77 6.31 0.04
N ALA A 226 19.08 6.16 -0.06
CA ALA A 226 20.04 7.18 -0.41
C ALA A 226 20.38 7.09 -1.92
N GLU A 227 21.32 7.92 -2.40
CA GLU A 227 21.61 7.99 -3.84
C GLU A 227 22.09 6.65 -4.44
N LYS A 228 23.02 5.96 -3.75
CA LYS A 228 23.69 4.76 -4.27
C LYS A 228 23.54 3.52 -3.41
N GLN A 229 22.81 3.62 -2.32
CA GLN A 229 22.60 2.55 -1.36
C GLN A 229 21.33 2.81 -0.56
N GLY A 230 20.85 1.80 0.14
CA GLY A 230 19.69 1.93 0.99
C GLY A 230 19.65 0.90 2.11
N MET A 231 18.66 1.04 2.95
CA MET A 231 18.30 0.08 3.99
C MET A 231 16.87 -0.41 3.73
N TYR A 232 16.74 -1.69 3.57
CA TYR A 232 15.49 -2.42 3.51
C TYR A 232 15.00 -2.74 4.93
N VAL A 233 13.74 -2.53 5.21
CA VAL A 233 13.09 -2.84 6.50
C VAL A 233 11.80 -3.59 6.23
N GLU A 234 11.58 -4.73 6.87
CA GLU A 234 10.36 -5.52 6.73
C GLU A 234 9.82 -6.01 8.07
N MET A 235 8.50 -6.11 8.14
CA MET A 235 7.85 -6.96 9.13
C MET A 235 7.85 -8.41 8.61
N ARG A 236 8.49 -9.33 9.33
CA ARG A 236 8.66 -10.72 8.87
C ARG A 236 7.53 -11.63 9.35
N ASP A 237 6.29 -11.20 9.13
CA ASP A 237 5.10 -12.01 9.32
C ASP A 237 4.01 -11.63 8.30
N PRO A 238 3.76 -12.47 7.28
CA PRO A 238 2.75 -12.19 6.27
C PRO A 238 1.31 -12.38 6.80
N SER A 239 1.12 -12.88 8.02
CA SER A 239 -0.23 -13.03 8.59
C SER A 239 -0.85 -11.72 9.06
N GLN A 240 -0.05 -10.68 9.25
CA GLN A 240 -0.46 -9.36 9.73
C GLN A 240 -1.41 -9.43 10.94
N PRO A 241 -0.96 -9.94 12.10
CA PRO A 241 -1.83 -10.17 13.26
C PRO A 241 -2.31 -8.86 13.93
N TYR A 242 -1.69 -7.73 13.58
CA TYR A 242 -2.02 -6.38 14.01
C TYR A 242 -1.37 -5.35 13.05
N LEU A 243 -1.80 -4.08 13.15
CA LEU A 243 -1.15 -3.00 12.42
C LEU A 243 0.27 -2.78 12.92
N LEU A 244 1.21 -2.67 12.00
CA LEU A 244 2.56 -2.15 12.24
C LEU A 244 2.76 -0.87 11.40
N GLU A 245 3.47 0.10 11.96
CA GLU A 245 3.72 1.37 11.30
C GLU A 245 5.21 1.71 11.33
N TYR A 246 5.76 2.06 10.16
CA TYR A 246 7.10 2.63 9.99
C TYR A 246 6.96 4.14 10.21
N THR A 247 7.48 4.65 11.32
CA THR A 247 7.37 6.06 11.68
C THR A 247 8.71 6.76 11.58
N PHE A 248 8.73 7.87 10.85
CA PHE A 248 9.87 8.79 10.72
C PHE A 248 9.44 10.14 11.27
N GLU A 249 10.15 10.67 12.26
CA GLU A 249 9.78 11.92 12.93
C GLU A 249 10.99 12.79 13.17
N GLN A 250 10.86 14.10 12.87
CA GLN A 250 11.96 15.05 12.96
C GLN A 250 11.88 15.81 14.29
N HIS A 251 12.99 15.90 14.98
CA HIS A 251 13.10 16.54 16.29
C HIS A 251 14.27 17.53 16.37
N PRO A 252 14.27 18.48 17.33
CA PRO A 252 15.24 19.58 17.37
C PRO A 252 16.62 19.23 17.95
N GLY A 253 17.04 17.95 17.97
CA GLY A 253 18.38 17.56 18.44
C GLY A 253 18.46 17.23 19.92
N VAL A 254 17.32 17.09 20.57
CA VAL A 254 17.16 16.61 21.96
C VAL A 254 16.05 15.58 22.01
N ILE A 255 16.16 14.56 22.85
CA ILE A 255 15.07 13.62 23.09
C ILE A 255 14.02 14.30 23.97
N SER A 256 12.82 14.44 23.41
CA SER A 256 11.65 14.93 24.15
C SER A 256 11.01 13.81 24.97
N GLY A 257 10.54 14.12 26.18
CA GLY A 257 9.75 13.16 26.97
C GLY A 257 8.39 12.86 26.38
N THR A 258 7.80 13.84 25.68
CA THR A 258 6.53 13.71 24.95
C THR A 258 6.65 14.34 23.58
N ASP A 259 5.88 13.85 22.62
CA ASP A 259 5.87 14.36 21.23
C ASP A 259 5.33 15.82 21.16
N SER A 260 4.68 16.29 22.19
CA SER A 260 4.09 17.64 22.27
C SER A 260 4.97 18.67 23.00
N ARG A 261 6.08 18.25 23.62
CA ARG A 261 6.98 19.19 24.30
C ARG A 261 7.81 19.96 23.27
N VAL A 262 7.73 21.29 23.34
CA VAL A 262 8.65 22.17 22.60
C VAL A 262 9.82 22.48 23.54
N PRO A 263 11.07 22.15 23.17
CA PRO A 263 12.23 22.47 23.99
C PRO A 263 12.45 23.97 24.10
N GLU A 264 13.09 24.41 25.17
CA GLU A 264 13.53 25.80 25.33
C GLU A 264 14.67 26.13 24.36
N GLN A 265 14.80 27.41 23.98
CA GLN A 265 15.78 27.84 22.99
C GLN A 265 17.24 27.50 23.39
N ASP A 266 17.57 27.57 24.66
CA ASP A 266 18.89 27.26 25.18
C ASP A 266 19.19 25.75 25.16
N GLU A 267 18.17 24.89 25.27
CA GLU A 267 18.33 23.43 25.15
C GLU A 267 18.74 23.00 23.75
N ILE A 268 18.28 23.70 22.71
CA ILE A 268 18.47 23.33 21.29
C ILE A 268 19.50 24.20 20.55
N SER A 269 19.99 25.27 21.18
CA SER A 269 20.94 26.18 20.55
C SER A 269 22.21 25.48 20.10
N GLY A 270 22.57 25.61 18.82
CA GLY A 270 23.71 24.99 18.21
C GLY A 270 23.60 23.46 18.00
N ARG A 271 22.46 22.84 18.33
CA ARG A 271 22.24 21.41 18.10
C ARG A 271 21.58 21.20 16.73
N PRO A 272 22.13 20.31 15.87
CA PRO A 272 21.44 19.94 14.63
C PRO A 272 20.17 19.17 14.94
N VAL A 273 19.10 19.42 14.16
CA VAL A 273 17.90 18.59 14.19
C VAL A 273 18.24 17.13 13.92
N HIS A 274 17.41 16.20 14.38
CA HIS A 274 17.59 14.77 14.17
C HIS A 274 16.32 14.12 13.60
N LEU A 275 16.48 12.91 13.06
CA LEU A 275 15.40 12.10 12.52
C LEU A 275 15.30 10.82 13.34
N GLU A 276 14.19 10.65 14.04
CA GLU A 276 13.83 9.40 14.69
C GLU A 276 13.24 8.43 13.66
N PHE A 277 13.55 7.15 13.82
CA PHE A 277 12.93 6.06 13.08
C PHE A 277 12.51 4.95 14.02
N ARG A 278 11.24 4.56 14.00
CA ARG A 278 10.71 3.50 14.85
C ARG A 278 9.66 2.64 14.15
N LEU A 279 9.55 1.40 14.57
CA LEU A 279 8.50 0.47 14.18
C LEU A 279 7.47 0.43 15.28
N CYS A 280 6.30 1.01 15.06
CA CYS A 280 5.21 1.07 16.02
C CYS A 280 4.28 -0.14 15.82
N HIS A 281 4.22 -1.02 16.82
CA HIS A 281 3.36 -2.19 16.86
C HIS A 281 2.10 -1.85 17.65
N PHE A 282 0.93 -1.88 17.01
CA PHE A 282 -0.38 -1.62 17.66
C PHE A 282 -0.94 -2.94 18.22
N VAL A 283 -0.38 -3.37 19.33
CA VAL A 283 -0.55 -4.72 19.88
C VAL A 283 -1.76 -4.89 20.80
N TYR A 284 -2.18 -3.82 21.43
CA TYR A 284 -3.24 -3.81 22.46
C TYR A 284 -3.10 -5.00 23.41
N THR A 285 -1.91 -5.11 24.04
CA THR A 285 -1.63 -6.19 24.99
C THR A 285 -2.40 -5.97 26.28
N ARG A 286 -3.30 -6.88 26.58
CA ARG A 286 -4.22 -6.78 27.71
C ARG A 286 -3.52 -6.92 29.05
N PRO A 287 -4.20 -6.52 30.16
CA PRO A 287 -3.79 -6.89 31.51
C PRO A 287 -3.46 -8.38 31.63
N HIS A 288 -2.41 -8.70 32.37
CA HIS A 288 -1.98 -10.05 32.73
C HIS A 288 -1.80 -10.99 31.52
N SER A 289 -1.26 -10.44 30.42
CA SER A 289 -1.02 -11.21 29.19
C SER A 289 0.36 -10.96 28.59
N THR A 290 0.80 -11.90 27.78
CA THR A 290 2.08 -11.83 27.05
C THR A 290 1.83 -11.78 25.55
N LYS A 291 2.62 -10.98 24.84
CA LYS A 291 2.56 -10.82 23.40
C LYS A 291 3.94 -10.87 22.79
N ASP A 292 4.15 -11.79 21.86
CA ASP A 292 5.33 -11.75 20.98
C ASP A 292 5.09 -10.72 19.87
N LEU A 293 6.07 -9.87 19.64
CA LEU A 293 6.04 -8.90 18.54
C LEU A 293 6.44 -9.59 17.24
N VAL A 294 5.87 -9.11 16.14
CA VAL A 294 6.31 -9.51 14.80
C VAL A 294 7.79 -9.18 14.64
N PRO A 295 8.63 -10.13 14.16
CA PRO A 295 10.03 -9.88 13.93
C PRO A 295 10.25 -8.78 12.89
N ILE A 296 11.19 -7.87 13.15
CA ILE A 296 11.61 -6.84 12.20
C ILE A 296 12.97 -7.22 11.65
N VAL A 297 13.10 -7.15 10.32
CA VAL A 297 14.37 -7.43 9.64
C VAL A 297 14.83 -6.20 8.88
N MET A 298 16.09 -5.84 9.06
CA MET A 298 16.76 -4.77 8.35
C MET A 298 17.94 -5.32 7.55
N ARG A 299 18.14 -4.80 6.34
CA ARG A 299 19.27 -5.19 5.48
C ARG A 299 19.71 -4.02 4.62
N CYS A 300 21.00 -3.68 4.66
CA CYS A 300 21.56 -2.72 3.73
C CYS A 300 21.80 -3.33 2.35
N TYR A 301 21.62 -2.52 1.31
CA TYR A 301 21.86 -2.91 -0.07
C TYR A 301 22.55 -1.81 -0.86
N ASP A 302 23.18 -2.16 -1.99
CA ASP A 302 23.77 -1.23 -2.95
C ASP A 302 22.81 -0.96 -4.11
N GLY A 303 22.93 0.22 -4.70
CA GLY A 303 22.12 0.63 -5.83
C GLY A 303 20.80 1.28 -5.46
N GLY A 304 19.83 1.20 -6.37
CA GLY A 304 18.52 1.81 -6.22
C GLY A 304 17.46 0.82 -5.69
N TRP A 305 16.22 1.26 -5.77
CA TRP A 305 15.05 0.55 -5.25
C TRP A 305 14.90 -0.91 -5.74
N HIS A 306 15.36 -1.23 -6.95
CA HIS A 306 15.32 -2.61 -7.47
C HIS A 306 16.04 -3.58 -6.54
N SER A 307 17.24 -3.19 -6.07
CA SER A 307 18.02 -4.05 -5.16
C SER A 307 17.31 -4.23 -3.81
N GLY A 308 16.66 -3.18 -3.29
CA GLY A 308 15.85 -3.28 -2.07
C GLY A 308 14.63 -4.18 -2.28
N VAL A 309 13.91 -4.03 -3.38
CA VAL A 309 12.75 -4.86 -3.72
C VAL A 309 13.15 -6.32 -4.03
N ASP A 310 14.37 -6.57 -4.52
CA ASP A 310 14.86 -7.95 -4.70
C ASP A 310 15.03 -8.67 -3.35
N VAL A 311 15.34 -7.96 -2.26
CA VAL A 311 15.32 -8.54 -0.91
C VAL A 311 13.89 -8.99 -0.56
N TYR A 312 12.90 -8.13 -0.81
CA TYR A 312 11.50 -8.48 -0.61
C TYR A 312 11.07 -9.67 -1.46
N ARG A 313 11.42 -9.71 -2.75
CA ARG A 313 11.12 -10.83 -3.67
C ARG A 313 11.65 -12.16 -3.15
N GLN A 314 12.86 -12.17 -2.58
CA GLN A 314 13.46 -13.36 -1.97
C GLN A 314 12.61 -13.85 -0.78
N TRP A 315 12.23 -12.96 0.13
CA TRP A 315 11.38 -13.32 1.26
C TRP A 315 9.96 -13.70 0.81
N ARG A 316 9.37 -12.95 -0.13
CA ARG A 316 8.06 -13.25 -0.70
C ARG A 316 7.97 -14.67 -1.26
N SER A 317 9.04 -15.16 -1.90
CA SER A 317 9.06 -16.51 -2.48
C SER A 317 8.91 -17.65 -1.44
N VAL A 318 9.09 -17.34 -0.15
CA VAL A 318 8.96 -18.33 0.94
C VAL A 318 7.52 -18.48 1.40
N TRP A 319 6.73 -17.41 1.36
CA TRP A 319 5.38 -17.39 1.93
C TRP A 319 4.25 -17.19 0.92
N PHE A 320 4.55 -16.58 -0.23
CA PHE A 320 3.51 -16.26 -1.21
C PHE A 320 3.03 -17.52 -1.92
N ALA A 321 1.79 -17.91 -1.65
CA ALA A 321 1.12 -18.96 -2.36
C ALA A 321 0.64 -18.46 -3.71
N GLN A 322 1.09 -19.10 -4.80
CA GLN A 322 0.62 -18.74 -6.14
C GLN A 322 -0.89 -18.94 -6.24
N PRO A 323 -1.66 -17.90 -6.57
CA PRO A 323 -3.09 -18.01 -6.68
C PRO A 323 -3.47 -18.87 -7.88
N ARG A 324 -4.61 -19.53 -7.77
CA ARG A 324 -5.24 -20.14 -8.93
C ARG A 324 -5.83 -19.03 -9.82
N VAL A 325 -5.38 -18.98 -11.06
CA VAL A 325 -5.87 -18.06 -12.08
C VAL A 325 -6.38 -18.87 -13.26
N ALA A 326 -7.61 -18.62 -13.68
CA ALA A 326 -8.18 -19.29 -14.85
C ALA A 326 -7.33 -19.04 -16.12
N ASP A 327 -7.19 -20.05 -16.96
CA ASP A 327 -6.29 -19.98 -18.12
C ASP A 327 -6.62 -18.82 -19.07
N TRP A 328 -7.90 -18.50 -19.24
CA TRP A 328 -8.31 -17.41 -20.11
C TRP A 328 -7.78 -16.03 -19.65
N VAL A 329 -7.51 -15.83 -18.36
CA VAL A 329 -6.97 -14.56 -17.81
C VAL A 329 -5.55 -14.30 -18.33
N LYS A 330 -4.78 -15.35 -18.63
CA LYS A 330 -3.40 -15.23 -19.09
C LYS A 330 -3.29 -14.53 -20.46
N ASP A 331 -4.37 -14.58 -21.26
CA ASP A 331 -4.46 -14.02 -22.60
C ASP A 331 -5.42 -12.82 -22.70
N VAL A 332 -5.87 -12.27 -21.57
CA VAL A 332 -6.65 -11.03 -21.56
C VAL A 332 -5.71 -9.84 -21.76
N HIS A 333 -5.85 -9.16 -22.90
CA HIS A 333 -5.09 -7.96 -23.23
C HIS A 333 -5.88 -6.68 -23.01
N SER A 334 -7.23 -6.78 -23.08
CA SER A 334 -8.13 -5.66 -22.90
C SER A 334 -9.45 -6.09 -22.24
N TRP A 335 -10.11 -5.13 -21.61
CA TRP A 335 -11.26 -5.29 -20.76
C TRP A 335 -12.07 -3.97 -20.76
N LEU A 336 -13.37 -4.01 -20.70
CA LEU A 336 -14.25 -2.85 -20.58
C LEU A 336 -14.73 -2.74 -19.13
N GLN A 337 -14.68 -1.56 -18.54
CA GLN A 337 -15.50 -1.25 -17.37
C GLN A 337 -16.78 -0.53 -17.85
N LEU A 338 -17.93 -1.09 -17.49
CA LEU A 338 -19.25 -0.56 -17.84
C LEU A 338 -20.06 -0.34 -16.57
N GLN A 339 -20.36 0.92 -16.26
CA GLN A 339 -21.27 1.30 -15.19
C GLN A 339 -22.68 1.42 -15.76
N VAL A 340 -23.63 0.70 -15.19
CA VAL A 340 -25.03 0.69 -15.68
C VAL A 340 -25.97 1.51 -14.82
N ASN A 341 -25.58 1.84 -13.58
CA ASN A 341 -26.30 2.74 -12.68
C ASN A 341 -25.35 3.33 -11.62
N GLY A 342 -25.62 4.54 -11.17
CA GLY A 342 -24.97 5.21 -10.06
C GLY A 342 -25.92 5.46 -8.89
N ALA A 343 -25.37 5.74 -7.71
CA ALA A 343 -26.14 6.04 -6.51
C ALA A 343 -27.04 7.29 -6.65
N GLU A 344 -26.63 8.22 -7.51
CA GLU A 344 -27.37 9.45 -7.82
C GLU A 344 -28.51 9.24 -8.81
N GLN A 345 -28.56 8.08 -9.46
CA GLN A 345 -29.57 7.74 -10.49
C GLN A 345 -29.58 8.76 -11.65
N ASP A 346 -28.43 9.34 -11.97
CA ASP A 346 -28.26 10.32 -13.02
C ASP A 346 -28.32 9.71 -14.43
N PHE A 347 -28.17 8.38 -14.51
CA PHE A 347 -28.31 7.58 -15.73
C PHE A 347 -28.71 6.15 -15.39
N SER A 348 -29.17 5.41 -16.37
CA SER A 348 -29.36 3.95 -16.25
C SER A 348 -29.26 3.27 -17.61
N ILE A 349 -28.63 2.08 -17.62
CA ILE A 349 -28.57 1.19 -18.78
C ILE A 349 -29.30 -0.09 -18.39
N PRO A 350 -30.52 -0.34 -18.93
CA PRO A 350 -31.29 -1.56 -18.65
C PRO A 350 -30.55 -2.83 -19.06
N TYR A 351 -30.73 -3.94 -18.35
CA TYR A 351 -30.07 -5.22 -18.67
C TYR A 351 -30.32 -5.71 -20.10
N ARG A 352 -31.51 -5.43 -20.68
CA ARG A 352 -31.83 -5.76 -22.07
C ARG A 352 -30.94 -5.06 -23.10
N GLU A 353 -30.23 -4.01 -22.73
CA GLU A 353 -29.31 -3.26 -23.60
C GLU A 353 -27.87 -3.78 -23.54
N LEU A 354 -27.53 -4.58 -22.53
CA LEU A 354 -26.19 -5.15 -22.37
C LEU A 354 -25.67 -5.93 -23.60
N PRO A 355 -26.50 -6.66 -24.37
CA PRO A 355 -26.06 -7.34 -25.58
C PRO A 355 -25.34 -6.42 -26.59
N VAL A 356 -25.73 -5.14 -26.69
CA VAL A 356 -25.08 -4.17 -27.59
C VAL A 356 -23.61 -3.95 -27.19
N TYR A 357 -23.34 -3.71 -25.92
CA TYR A 357 -21.97 -3.54 -25.39
C TYR A 357 -21.13 -4.82 -25.50
N ILE A 358 -21.77 -5.97 -25.28
CA ILE A 358 -21.13 -7.28 -25.40
C ILE A 358 -20.71 -7.53 -26.85
N ASP A 359 -21.59 -7.27 -27.82
CA ASP A 359 -21.32 -7.46 -29.24
C ASP A 359 -20.23 -6.49 -29.74
N GLU A 360 -20.24 -5.25 -29.27
CA GLU A 360 -19.16 -4.29 -29.55
C GLU A 360 -17.80 -4.77 -29.02
N CYS A 361 -17.77 -5.26 -27.77
CA CYS A 361 -16.55 -5.82 -27.17
C CYS A 361 -16.04 -7.00 -27.99
N ALA A 362 -16.90 -7.95 -28.32
CA ALA A 362 -16.55 -9.11 -29.14
C ALA A 362 -16.01 -8.71 -30.53
N ALA A 363 -16.65 -7.76 -31.20
CA ALA A 363 -16.24 -7.27 -32.54
C ALA A 363 -14.88 -6.54 -32.50
N ASN A 364 -14.48 -6.01 -31.37
CA ASN A 364 -13.24 -5.26 -31.19
C ASN A 364 -12.13 -6.02 -30.45
N GLY A 365 -12.35 -7.32 -30.13
CA GLY A 365 -11.36 -8.16 -29.47
C GLY A 365 -11.19 -7.88 -27.97
N VAL A 366 -12.14 -7.15 -27.36
CA VAL A 366 -12.21 -6.94 -25.91
C VAL A 366 -12.91 -8.15 -25.30
N THR A 367 -12.20 -8.91 -24.47
CA THR A 367 -12.63 -10.25 -24.08
C THR A 367 -13.25 -10.34 -22.68
N ALA A 368 -13.33 -9.23 -21.95
CA ALA A 368 -14.00 -9.17 -20.66
C ALA A 368 -14.72 -7.84 -20.46
N ILE A 369 -15.82 -7.87 -19.69
CA ILE A 369 -16.58 -6.70 -19.25
C ILE A 369 -16.75 -6.78 -17.74
N GLN A 370 -16.36 -5.73 -17.02
CA GLN A 370 -16.69 -5.51 -15.62
C GLN A 370 -17.97 -4.71 -15.54
N LEU A 371 -19.01 -5.31 -14.98
CA LEU A 371 -20.33 -4.69 -14.87
C LEU A 371 -20.46 -4.03 -13.49
N VAL A 372 -20.51 -2.70 -13.47
CA VAL A 372 -20.56 -1.85 -12.27
C VAL A 372 -21.96 -1.29 -12.09
N GLY A 373 -22.46 -1.23 -10.85
CA GLY A 373 -23.78 -0.65 -10.55
C GLY A 373 -24.98 -1.48 -11.03
N TRP A 374 -24.79 -2.76 -11.25
CA TRP A 374 -25.85 -3.70 -11.64
C TRP A 374 -26.78 -4.07 -10.48
N ASN A 375 -26.32 -3.90 -9.26
CA ASN A 375 -27.04 -4.21 -8.03
C ASN A 375 -27.96 -3.06 -7.60
N ARG A 376 -28.90 -3.37 -6.72
CA ARG A 376 -29.86 -2.42 -6.19
C ARG A 376 -29.17 -1.23 -5.52
N GLY A 377 -29.50 -0.02 -5.97
CA GLY A 377 -28.91 1.23 -5.50
C GLY A 377 -27.76 1.73 -6.37
N GLY A 378 -27.33 0.93 -7.36
CA GLY A 378 -26.24 1.30 -8.27
C GLY A 378 -24.85 1.26 -7.62
N GLN A 379 -23.84 1.78 -8.31
CA GLN A 379 -22.51 1.91 -7.74
C GLN A 379 -22.55 2.86 -6.54
N ASP A 380 -21.93 2.44 -5.43
CA ASP A 380 -21.81 3.23 -4.18
C ASP A 380 -23.13 3.54 -3.47
N GLY A 381 -24.21 2.83 -3.82
CA GLY A 381 -25.47 2.91 -3.13
C GLY A 381 -26.05 1.54 -2.82
N GLY A 382 -26.78 1.42 -1.70
CA GLY A 382 -27.44 0.17 -1.31
C GLY A 382 -26.50 -0.92 -0.77
N ASP A 383 -25.20 -0.64 -0.62
CA ASP A 383 -24.24 -1.61 -0.10
C ASP A 383 -24.64 -2.13 1.31
N PRO A 384 -24.35 -3.39 1.64
CA PRO A 384 -23.67 -4.44 0.87
C PRO A 384 -24.65 -5.32 0.06
N SER A 385 -25.81 -4.82 -0.36
CA SER A 385 -26.80 -5.63 -1.11
C SER A 385 -26.28 -5.95 -2.52
N LEU A 386 -26.25 -7.23 -2.85
CA LEU A 386 -25.95 -7.74 -4.19
C LEU A 386 -27.20 -8.38 -4.83
N ASP A 387 -28.36 -7.80 -4.55
CA ASP A 387 -29.58 -8.08 -5.27
C ASP A 387 -29.61 -7.33 -6.62
N THR A 388 -30.16 -7.93 -7.65
CA THR A 388 -30.40 -7.25 -8.92
C THR A 388 -31.31 -6.02 -8.75
N ASP A 389 -31.03 -4.96 -9.48
CA ASP A 389 -31.84 -3.74 -9.45
C ASP A 389 -33.09 -3.90 -10.32
N PRO A 390 -34.31 -3.91 -9.75
CA PRO A 390 -35.54 -4.03 -10.53
C PRO A 390 -35.79 -2.83 -11.46
N GLY A 391 -35.15 -1.68 -11.21
CA GLY A 391 -35.18 -0.52 -12.09
C GLY A 391 -34.40 -0.73 -13.40
N LEU A 392 -33.43 -1.66 -13.41
CA LEU A 392 -32.64 -2.02 -14.59
C LEU A 392 -33.24 -3.23 -15.34
N GLY A 393 -34.05 -4.03 -14.68
CA GLY A 393 -34.65 -5.22 -15.26
C GLY A 393 -34.75 -6.40 -14.30
N THR A 394 -35.10 -7.55 -14.84
CA THR A 394 -35.25 -8.79 -14.08
C THR A 394 -33.88 -9.50 -13.90
N ARG A 395 -33.83 -10.40 -12.90
CA ARG A 395 -32.67 -11.30 -12.73
C ARG A 395 -32.40 -12.15 -13.96
N ASP A 396 -33.50 -12.62 -14.62
CA ASP A 396 -33.40 -13.47 -15.81
C ASP A 396 -32.85 -12.69 -17.00
N GLU A 397 -33.20 -11.42 -17.19
CA GLU A 397 -32.62 -10.56 -18.24
C GLU A 397 -31.10 -10.38 -18.02
N LEU A 398 -30.65 -10.14 -16.78
CA LEU A 398 -29.23 -10.05 -16.47
C LEU A 398 -28.52 -11.39 -16.71
N HIS A 399 -29.09 -12.51 -16.28
CA HIS A 399 -28.55 -13.83 -16.54
C HIS A 399 -28.46 -14.14 -18.04
N GLN A 400 -29.47 -13.80 -18.83
CA GLN A 400 -29.48 -13.95 -20.29
C GLN A 400 -28.35 -13.12 -20.94
N ALA A 401 -28.07 -11.90 -20.46
CA ALA A 401 -26.98 -11.09 -20.94
C ALA A 401 -25.60 -11.75 -20.60
N ILE A 402 -25.44 -12.36 -19.42
CA ILE A 402 -24.23 -13.12 -19.06
C ILE A 402 -24.04 -14.34 -19.97
N VAL A 403 -25.12 -15.08 -20.26
CA VAL A 403 -25.10 -16.21 -21.22
C VAL A 403 -24.75 -15.73 -22.63
N HIS A 404 -25.31 -14.59 -23.07
CA HIS A 404 -25.00 -13.99 -24.38
C HIS A 404 -23.48 -13.65 -24.46
N ALA A 405 -22.92 -13.02 -23.43
CA ALA A 405 -21.51 -12.70 -23.35
C ALA A 405 -20.64 -13.97 -23.47
N ARG A 406 -20.97 -15.03 -22.73
CA ARG A 406 -20.32 -16.33 -22.78
C ARG A 406 -20.32 -16.90 -24.20
N ASN A 407 -21.45 -16.85 -24.91
CA ASN A 407 -21.60 -17.32 -26.28
C ASN A 407 -20.78 -16.48 -27.29
N LYS A 408 -20.52 -15.21 -27.00
CA LYS A 408 -19.66 -14.31 -27.80
C LYS A 408 -18.18 -14.38 -27.42
N GLY A 409 -17.79 -15.22 -26.46
CA GLY A 409 -16.41 -15.31 -25.96
C GLY A 409 -16.01 -14.15 -25.04
N VAL A 410 -16.98 -13.36 -24.56
CA VAL A 410 -16.76 -12.26 -23.62
C VAL A 410 -17.05 -12.73 -22.20
N LYS A 411 -16.15 -12.45 -21.26
CA LYS A 411 -16.27 -12.81 -19.85
C LYS A 411 -16.93 -11.69 -19.06
N MET A 412 -18.06 -11.96 -18.42
CA MET A 412 -18.71 -11.00 -17.54
C MET A 412 -18.12 -11.11 -16.13
N ILE A 413 -17.68 -9.99 -15.58
CA ILE A 413 -17.14 -9.86 -14.22
C ILE A 413 -18.07 -8.93 -13.46
N MET A 414 -18.68 -9.42 -12.41
CA MET A 414 -19.58 -8.60 -11.59
C MET A 414 -18.78 -7.75 -10.62
N PHE A 415 -19.22 -6.54 -10.36
CA PHE A 415 -18.62 -5.62 -9.38
C PHE A 415 -19.41 -5.68 -8.06
N GLY A 416 -18.76 -5.44 -6.93
CA GLY A 416 -19.45 -5.29 -5.66
C GLY A 416 -18.54 -4.85 -4.53
N LYS A 417 -19.15 -4.27 -3.48
CA LYS A 417 -18.51 -3.81 -2.25
C LYS A 417 -19.12 -4.52 -1.05
N LEU A 418 -18.28 -4.93 -0.11
CA LEU A 418 -18.73 -5.61 1.10
C LEU A 418 -18.05 -5.07 2.39
N TYR A 419 -17.15 -4.09 2.28
CA TYR A 419 -16.59 -3.41 3.46
C TYR A 419 -17.47 -2.28 4.01
N TRP A 420 -18.52 -1.91 3.26
CA TRP A 420 -19.34 -0.75 3.55
C TRP A 420 -20.79 -1.12 3.69
N ALA A 421 -21.53 -0.34 4.49
CA ALA A 421 -22.99 -0.38 4.49
C ALA A 421 -23.56 1.03 4.31
N ASP A 422 -24.51 1.18 3.40
CA ASP A 422 -25.23 2.43 3.16
C ASP A 422 -26.21 2.71 4.31
N LEU A 423 -25.93 3.77 5.09
CA LEU A 423 -26.72 4.16 6.25
C LEU A 423 -28.16 4.54 5.91
N THR A 424 -28.47 4.84 4.64
CA THR A 424 -29.81 5.24 4.22
C THR A 424 -30.76 4.06 4.06
N THR A 425 -30.24 2.84 3.97
CA THR A 425 -31.03 1.63 3.75
C THR A 425 -31.78 1.18 4.99
N GLU A 426 -32.97 0.60 4.78
CA GLU A 426 -33.74 -0.01 5.86
C GLU A 426 -33.05 -1.24 6.46
N TRP A 427 -32.22 -1.93 5.66
CA TRP A 427 -31.46 -3.07 6.15
C TRP A 427 -30.38 -2.63 7.15
N TYR A 428 -29.64 -1.57 6.81
CA TYR A 428 -28.69 -1.01 7.77
C TYR A 428 -29.36 -0.60 9.08
N LYS A 429 -30.44 0.19 9.01
CA LYS A 429 -31.16 0.71 10.18
C LYS A 429 -31.72 -0.37 11.10
N LYS A 430 -32.08 -1.54 10.56
CA LYS A 430 -32.70 -2.64 11.33
C LYS A 430 -31.70 -3.70 11.79
N GLU A 431 -30.62 -3.93 11.04
CA GLU A 431 -29.75 -5.08 11.26
C GLU A 431 -28.28 -4.76 11.19
N LEU A 432 -27.79 -4.16 10.07
CA LEU A 432 -26.36 -4.10 9.77
C LEU A 432 -25.59 -3.20 10.74
N TYR A 433 -26.20 -2.19 11.35
CA TYR A 433 -25.57 -1.33 12.34
C TYR A 433 -24.93 -2.11 13.51
N LYS A 434 -25.34 -3.35 13.75
CA LYS A 434 -24.78 -4.24 14.78
C LYS A 434 -23.38 -4.73 14.46
N TYR A 435 -22.90 -4.51 13.25
CA TYR A 435 -21.62 -4.99 12.75
C TYR A 435 -20.71 -3.83 12.33
N ASP A 436 -21.04 -2.61 12.74
CA ASP A 436 -20.24 -1.43 12.48
C ASP A 436 -18.89 -1.52 13.19
N THR A 437 -17.85 -1.08 12.52
CA THR A 437 -16.58 -0.78 13.18
C THR A 437 -16.77 0.45 14.07
N THR A 438 -16.53 0.33 15.38
CA THR A 438 -16.73 1.41 16.34
C THR A 438 -15.42 1.88 16.97
N ASP A 439 -15.37 3.16 17.30
CA ASP A 439 -14.28 3.76 18.05
C ASP A 439 -14.33 3.39 19.57
N PRO A 440 -13.34 3.80 20.40
CA PRO A 440 -13.35 3.51 21.83
C PRO A 440 -14.53 4.11 22.61
N TYR A 441 -15.26 5.07 22.02
CA TYR A 441 -16.43 5.72 22.62
C TYR A 441 -17.76 5.08 22.18
N GLY A 442 -17.69 4.01 21.36
CA GLY A 442 -18.86 3.32 20.81
C GLY A 442 -19.52 4.05 19.63
N ILE A 443 -18.79 4.96 18.98
CA ILE A 443 -19.30 5.70 17.83
C ILE A 443 -18.88 4.98 16.54
N PRO A 444 -19.84 4.66 15.65
CA PRO A 444 -19.52 4.04 14.36
C PRO A 444 -18.67 4.93 13.48
N TYR A 445 -17.66 4.36 12.84
CA TYR A 445 -16.91 5.04 11.82
C TYR A 445 -17.72 5.17 10.52
N GLN A 446 -17.77 6.38 10.00
CA GLN A 446 -18.51 6.71 8.80
C GLN A 446 -17.63 7.43 7.79
N THR A 447 -17.91 7.23 6.51
CA THR A 447 -17.30 7.98 5.41
C THR A 447 -18.37 8.50 4.46
N GLY A 448 -18.07 9.57 3.74
CA GLY A 448 -18.90 10.05 2.64
C GLY A 448 -18.79 9.09 1.45
N GLY A 449 -19.92 8.82 0.79
CA GLY A 449 -19.93 8.22 -0.54
C GLY A 449 -19.35 9.15 -1.60
N TYR A 450 -19.20 8.65 -2.81
CA TYR A 450 -18.81 9.51 -3.94
C TYR A 450 -19.90 10.55 -4.22
N SER A 451 -19.48 11.71 -4.70
CA SER A 451 -20.35 12.84 -5.02
C SER A 451 -19.96 13.37 -6.40
N TYR A 452 -20.84 13.15 -7.37
CA TYR A 452 -20.46 13.35 -8.76
C TYR A 452 -21.29 14.37 -9.50
N THR A 453 -22.52 14.65 -9.07
CA THR A 453 -23.52 15.22 -9.97
C THR A 453 -24.00 16.60 -9.52
N THR A 454 -24.39 16.75 -8.26
CA THR A 454 -24.99 18.00 -7.79
C THR A 454 -24.00 18.88 -7.01
N PRO A 455 -24.18 20.22 -7.03
CA PRO A 455 -23.35 21.11 -6.22
C PRO A 455 -23.38 20.78 -4.71
N THR A 456 -24.52 20.33 -4.19
CA THR A 456 -24.65 19.95 -2.76
C THR A 456 -23.84 18.70 -2.43
N GLN A 457 -23.80 17.72 -3.34
CA GLN A 457 -22.93 16.53 -3.20
C GLN A 457 -21.46 16.90 -3.32
N LEU A 458 -21.08 17.68 -4.34
CA LEU A 458 -19.69 18.12 -4.56
C LEU A 458 -19.12 18.92 -3.38
N THR A 459 -19.97 19.62 -2.64
CA THR A 459 -19.59 20.38 -1.43
C THR A 459 -19.74 19.56 -0.13
N GLY A 460 -20.15 18.30 -0.22
CA GLY A 460 -20.31 17.39 0.93
C GLY A 460 -21.54 17.66 1.80
N ILE A 461 -22.48 18.52 1.34
CA ILE A 461 -23.69 18.85 2.12
C ILE A 461 -24.68 17.68 2.12
N ASP A 462 -24.89 17.06 0.96
CA ASP A 462 -25.85 15.99 0.74
C ASP A 462 -25.18 14.75 0.13
N ASN A 463 -24.23 14.19 0.85
CA ASN A 463 -23.59 12.94 0.48
C ASN A 463 -24.22 11.77 1.22
N ARG A 464 -24.42 10.65 0.51
CA ARG A 464 -24.65 9.38 1.18
C ARG A 464 -23.53 9.08 2.15
N ARG A 465 -23.90 8.55 3.31
CA ARG A 465 -22.95 8.10 4.32
C ARG A 465 -22.88 6.58 4.28
N ARG A 466 -21.69 6.08 4.52
CA ARG A 466 -21.41 4.65 4.60
C ARG A 466 -20.73 4.34 5.93
N ALA A 467 -21.24 3.32 6.63
CA ALA A 467 -20.56 2.75 7.78
C ALA A 467 -19.47 1.79 7.32
N ILE A 468 -18.40 1.69 8.08
CA ILE A 468 -17.34 0.70 7.86
C ILE A 468 -17.72 -0.56 8.62
N MET A 469 -17.87 -1.67 7.89
CA MET A 469 -18.25 -2.94 8.47
C MET A 469 -17.05 -3.67 9.04
N ASP A 470 -17.25 -4.32 10.17
CA ASP A 470 -16.21 -5.10 10.81
C ASP A 470 -16.10 -6.50 10.19
N VAL A 471 -15.18 -6.67 9.26
CA VAL A 471 -14.95 -7.96 8.59
C VAL A 471 -14.22 -8.98 9.48
N GLN A 472 -13.68 -8.59 10.64
CA GLN A 472 -13.20 -9.52 11.66
C GLN A 472 -14.38 -10.23 12.36
N CYS A 473 -15.57 -9.62 12.37
CA CYS A 473 -16.79 -10.22 12.92
C CYS A 473 -17.28 -11.38 12.01
N GLN A 474 -17.31 -12.60 12.55
CA GLN A 474 -17.76 -13.79 11.79
C GLN A 474 -19.20 -13.65 11.29
N ALA A 475 -20.10 -13.09 12.13
CA ALA A 475 -21.50 -12.93 11.76
C ALA A 475 -21.67 -12.00 10.54
N TYR A 476 -20.85 -10.95 10.44
CA TYR A 476 -20.85 -10.10 9.26
C TYR A 476 -20.28 -10.83 8.03
N ARG A 477 -19.18 -11.58 8.18
CA ARG A 477 -18.64 -12.38 7.06
C ARG A 477 -19.65 -13.37 6.50
N ASP A 478 -20.49 -13.95 7.36
CA ASP A 478 -21.55 -14.87 6.92
C ASP A 478 -22.64 -14.13 6.10
N ILE A 479 -22.97 -12.89 6.48
CA ILE A 479 -23.86 -12.00 5.69
C ILE A 479 -23.20 -11.69 4.34
N ALA A 480 -21.95 -11.25 4.34
CA ALA A 480 -21.20 -10.94 3.13
C ALA A 480 -21.11 -12.14 2.18
N THR A 481 -20.89 -13.34 2.73
CA THR A 481 -20.84 -14.59 1.95
C THR A 481 -22.21 -14.89 1.27
N LYS A 482 -23.33 -14.70 1.98
CA LYS A 482 -24.65 -14.85 1.39
C LYS A 482 -24.94 -13.83 0.28
N GLN A 483 -24.41 -12.62 0.40
CA GLN A 483 -24.50 -11.65 -0.68
C GLN A 483 -23.66 -12.09 -1.88
N PHE A 484 -22.43 -12.52 -1.65
CA PHE A 484 -21.55 -13.03 -2.71
C PHE A 484 -22.16 -14.26 -3.44
N GLU A 485 -22.83 -15.18 -2.74
CA GLU A 485 -23.53 -16.32 -3.35
C GLU A 485 -24.59 -15.91 -4.38
N LYS A 486 -25.18 -14.70 -4.27
CA LYS A 486 -26.10 -14.17 -5.28
C LYS A 486 -25.40 -13.88 -6.61
N ILE A 487 -24.15 -13.41 -6.57
CA ILE A 487 -23.31 -13.25 -7.75
C ILE A 487 -23.03 -14.61 -8.38
N VAL A 488 -22.54 -15.56 -7.58
CA VAL A 488 -22.24 -16.92 -8.06
C VAL A 488 -23.47 -17.54 -8.76
N GLY A 489 -24.67 -17.32 -8.20
CA GLY A 489 -25.93 -17.81 -8.78
C GLY A 489 -26.39 -17.10 -10.07
N LEU A 490 -25.66 -16.07 -10.56
CA LEU A 490 -25.83 -15.48 -11.88
C LEU A 490 -24.90 -16.11 -12.93
N GLU A 491 -23.98 -16.98 -12.51
CA GLU A 491 -23.01 -17.70 -13.35
C GLU A 491 -22.10 -16.79 -14.21
N PRO A 492 -21.57 -15.65 -13.69
CA PRO A 492 -20.59 -14.87 -14.40
C PRO A 492 -19.23 -15.56 -14.37
N ALA A 493 -18.26 -15.04 -15.13
CA ALA A 493 -16.90 -15.57 -15.14
C ALA A 493 -16.06 -15.13 -13.92
N GLY A 494 -16.52 -14.17 -13.14
CA GLY A 494 -15.81 -13.70 -11.98
C GLY A 494 -16.45 -12.50 -11.28
N TRP A 495 -15.74 -12.01 -10.28
CA TRP A 495 -16.15 -10.88 -9.46
C TRP A 495 -14.96 -9.98 -9.16
N LEU A 496 -15.15 -8.67 -9.26
CA LEU A 496 -14.25 -7.67 -8.75
C LEU A 496 -14.79 -7.13 -7.42
N PHE A 497 -14.02 -7.38 -6.36
CA PHE A 497 -14.27 -6.81 -5.04
C PHE A 497 -13.59 -5.46 -4.95
N ASP A 498 -14.39 -4.42 -4.96
CA ASP A 498 -13.91 -3.05 -4.90
C ASP A 498 -13.35 -2.71 -3.51
N GLU A 499 -12.30 -1.90 -3.48
CA GLU A 499 -11.61 -1.44 -2.27
C GLU A 499 -10.97 -2.55 -1.39
N VAL A 500 -10.95 -3.79 -1.83
CA VAL A 500 -10.41 -4.91 -1.04
C VAL A 500 -8.91 -4.79 -0.75
N CYS A 501 -8.17 -4.15 -1.64
CA CYS A 501 -6.71 -4.09 -1.56
C CYS A 501 -6.16 -2.71 -1.16
N HIS A 502 -7.01 -1.75 -0.81
CA HIS A 502 -6.57 -0.42 -0.36
C HIS A 502 -7.38 0.10 0.83
N HIS A 503 -7.69 -0.70 1.72
CA HIS A 503 -8.45 -0.52 2.97
C HIS A 503 -8.71 0.93 3.41
N ALA A 504 -9.83 1.17 4.07
CA ALA A 504 -10.11 2.44 4.75
C ALA A 504 -9.05 2.72 5.85
N GLY A 505 -8.90 3.99 6.22
CA GLY A 505 -7.97 4.39 7.29
C GLY A 505 -8.32 3.87 8.70
N VAL A 506 -9.49 3.24 8.87
CA VAL A 506 -9.92 2.62 10.13
C VAL A 506 -9.49 1.18 10.16
N VAL A 507 -8.79 0.77 11.22
CA VAL A 507 -8.17 -0.56 11.29
C VAL A 507 -8.56 -1.36 12.53
N TYR A 508 -9.16 -0.73 13.56
CA TYR A 508 -9.57 -1.39 14.80
C TYR A 508 -11.03 -1.11 15.16
N SER A 509 -11.74 -2.15 15.64
CA SER A 509 -13.08 -2.04 16.22
C SER A 509 -13.00 -2.29 17.71
N PHE A 510 -13.69 -1.43 18.47
CA PHE A 510 -13.78 -1.52 19.94
C PHE A 510 -15.13 -2.08 20.42
N ASP A 511 -15.97 -2.59 19.52
CA ASP A 511 -17.25 -3.20 19.91
C ASP A 511 -17.02 -4.54 20.62
N PRO A 512 -17.53 -4.73 21.85
CA PRO A 512 -17.37 -5.99 22.60
C PRO A 512 -18.26 -7.13 22.09
N ASN A 513 -19.22 -6.86 21.18
CA ASN A 513 -20.24 -7.82 20.77
C ASN A 513 -19.89 -8.59 19.49
N HIS A 514 -18.72 -8.34 18.88
CA HIS A 514 -18.34 -8.91 17.59
C HIS A 514 -17.74 -10.33 17.67
N GLY A 515 -17.77 -10.97 18.86
CA GLY A 515 -17.31 -12.35 19.05
C GLY A 515 -15.81 -12.51 19.23
N TYR A 516 -15.09 -11.42 19.37
CA TYR A 516 -13.69 -11.36 19.80
C TYR A 516 -13.54 -10.30 20.90
N ALA A 517 -12.45 -10.32 21.62
CA ALA A 517 -12.23 -9.31 22.63
C ALA A 517 -11.62 -8.03 22.04
N PRO A 518 -12.23 -6.84 22.30
CA PRO A 518 -11.79 -5.58 21.74
C PRO A 518 -10.46 -5.10 22.34
N PRO A 519 -9.73 -4.22 21.60
CA PRO A 519 -10.00 -3.90 20.22
C PRO A 519 -9.55 -5.02 19.27
N GLY A 520 -10.30 -5.23 18.20
CA GLY A 520 -9.98 -6.18 17.16
C GLY A 520 -9.43 -5.50 15.89
N TYR A 521 -8.38 -6.06 15.31
CA TYR A 521 -7.86 -5.62 14.01
C TYR A 521 -8.79 -6.12 12.92
N ILE A 522 -9.56 -5.21 12.31
CA ILE A 522 -10.66 -5.61 11.42
C ILE A 522 -10.18 -6.39 10.19
N TYR A 523 -9.01 -6.06 9.64
CA TYR A 523 -8.46 -6.73 8.46
C TYR A 523 -7.89 -8.15 8.73
N GLY A 524 -7.88 -8.58 10.00
CA GLY A 524 -7.72 -10.00 10.33
C GLY A 524 -8.83 -10.89 9.73
N GLY A 525 -9.96 -10.29 9.34
CA GLY A 525 -11.07 -10.95 8.65
C GLY A 525 -10.90 -11.18 7.14
N ASP A 526 -9.94 -10.54 6.48
CA ASP A 526 -9.78 -10.57 5.02
C ASP A 526 -9.55 -11.96 4.47
N VAL A 527 -8.58 -12.68 5.01
CA VAL A 527 -8.27 -14.04 4.56
C VAL A 527 -9.39 -15.02 4.84
N PRO A 528 -9.98 -15.06 6.06
CA PRO A 528 -11.17 -15.87 6.32
C PRO A 528 -12.31 -15.56 5.33
N MET A 529 -12.61 -14.29 5.05
CA MET A 529 -13.66 -13.89 4.11
C MET A 529 -13.35 -14.34 2.68
N ALA A 530 -12.13 -14.11 2.20
CA ALA A 530 -11.69 -14.57 0.88
C ALA A 530 -11.80 -16.08 0.71
N ARG A 531 -11.49 -16.85 1.74
CA ARG A 531 -11.66 -18.32 1.76
C ARG A 531 -13.12 -18.73 1.72
N GLN A 532 -14.01 -18.05 2.44
CA GLN A 532 -15.46 -18.30 2.38
C GLN A 532 -15.99 -18.04 0.96
N PHE A 533 -15.60 -16.94 0.33
CA PHE A 533 -15.99 -16.62 -1.05
C PHE A 533 -15.46 -17.66 -2.04
N ARG A 534 -14.18 -18.03 -1.92
CA ARG A 534 -13.60 -19.06 -2.79
C ARG A 534 -14.34 -20.38 -2.65
N ALA A 535 -14.64 -20.81 -1.42
CA ALA A 535 -15.39 -22.05 -1.17
C ALA A 535 -16.82 -21.99 -1.72
N ALA A 536 -17.45 -20.82 -1.76
CA ALA A 536 -18.77 -20.64 -2.38
C ALA A 536 -18.68 -20.73 -3.92
N ALA A 537 -17.71 -20.05 -4.54
CA ALA A 537 -17.52 -20.07 -5.99
C ALA A 537 -17.13 -21.46 -6.52
N ASP A 538 -16.23 -22.18 -5.83
CA ASP A 538 -15.72 -23.48 -6.26
C ASP A 538 -16.81 -24.58 -6.35
N LYS A 539 -17.94 -24.39 -5.68
CA LYS A 539 -19.10 -25.30 -5.81
C LYS A 539 -19.76 -25.24 -7.19
N SER A 540 -19.65 -24.10 -7.85
CA SER A 540 -20.32 -23.80 -9.11
C SER A 540 -19.34 -23.73 -10.28
N ASP A 541 -18.27 -22.95 -10.12
CA ASP A 541 -17.23 -22.77 -11.15
C ASP A 541 -15.84 -22.71 -10.50
N PRO A 542 -15.03 -23.75 -10.62
CA PRO A 542 -13.67 -23.70 -10.12
C PRO A 542 -12.77 -22.70 -10.87
N ASP A 543 -13.14 -22.24 -12.07
CA ASP A 543 -12.42 -21.22 -12.83
C ASP A 543 -12.95 -19.80 -12.63
N PHE A 544 -13.84 -19.61 -11.65
CA PHE A 544 -14.34 -18.31 -11.24
C PHE A 544 -13.20 -17.37 -10.82
N VAL A 545 -13.12 -16.20 -11.47
CA VAL A 545 -12.04 -15.23 -11.27
C VAL A 545 -12.36 -14.29 -10.12
N PHE A 546 -11.39 -14.10 -9.24
CA PHE A 546 -11.41 -13.05 -8.22
C PHE A 546 -10.50 -11.90 -8.65
N ALA A 547 -11.06 -10.70 -8.66
CA ALA A 547 -10.33 -9.47 -8.91
C ALA A 547 -10.51 -8.50 -7.73
N GLY A 548 -9.57 -7.58 -7.54
CA GLY A 548 -9.61 -6.56 -6.50
C GLY A 548 -9.19 -5.20 -7.03
N GLU A 549 -9.66 -4.14 -6.39
CA GLU A 549 -9.16 -2.80 -6.67
C GLU A 549 -7.91 -2.54 -5.83
N GLY A 550 -6.84 -2.06 -6.49
CA GLY A 550 -5.56 -1.77 -5.89
C GLY A 550 -4.73 -3.01 -5.56
N PRO A 551 -3.60 -3.25 -6.24
CA PRO A 551 -2.76 -4.39 -5.94
C PRO A 551 -2.04 -4.19 -4.61
N GLN A 552 -2.48 -4.87 -3.58
CA GLN A 552 -1.77 -5.08 -2.33
C GLN A 552 -1.21 -6.51 -2.38
N ASP A 553 0.11 -6.65 -2.38
CA ASP A 553 0.77 -7.90 -2.77
C ASP A 553 0.34 -9.11 -1.93
N TRP A 554 0.15 -8.94 -0.63
CA TRP A 554 -0.31 -10.00 0.26
C TRP A 554 -1.70 -10.53 -0.11
N LEU A 555 -2.67 -9.65 -0.44
CA LEU A 555 -4.02 -10.03 -0.83
C LEU A 555 -4.11 -10.56 -2.27
N MET A 556 -3.11 -10.32 -3.11
CA MET A 556 -3.06 -10.91 -4.47
C MET A 556 -2.99 -12.44 -4.48
N GLN A 557 -2.72 -13.09 -3.36
CA GLN A 557 -2.88 -14.54 -3.21
C GLN A 557 -4.36 -14.98 -3.30
N TYR A 558 -5.28 -14.08 -3.01
CA TYR A 558 -6.73 -14.33 -2.97
C TYR A 558 -7.48 -13.61 -4.08
N TYR A 559 -7.02 -12.42 -4.47
CA TYR A 559 -7.55 -11.58 -5.54
C TYR A 559 -6.47 -11.32 -6.58
N PRO A 560 -6.12 -12.32 -7.38
CA PRO A 560 -4.94 -12.27 -8.26
C PRO A 560 -5.03 -11.26 -9.39
N VAL A 561 -6.23 -10.95 -9.88
CA VAL A 561 -6.44 -9.93 -10.89
C VAL A 561 -6.63 -8.60 -10.20
N SER A 562 -5.89 -7.56 -10.60
CA SER A 562 -5.99 -6.28 -9.91
C SER A 562 -6.13 -5.11 -10.87
N TYR A 563 -7.05 -4.21 -10.53
CA TYR A 563 -7.33 -2.96 -11.21
C TYR A 563 -6.74 -1.78 -10.43
N PHE A 564 -6.08 -0.85 -11.12
CA PHE A 564 -5.54 0.35 -10.49
C PHE A 564 -5.26 1.47 -11.50
N ARG A 565 -4.82 2.63 -11.02
CA ARG A 565 -4.51 3.81 -11.82
C ARG A 565 -3.03 4.15 -11.74
N ILE A 566 -2.47 4.63 -12.85
CA ILE A 566 -1.08 5.08 -12.94
C ILE A 566 -1.01 6.46 -13.58
N ASN A 567 0.16 7.08 -13.52
CA ASN A 567 0.53 8.28 -14.24
C ASN A 567 1.98 8.19 -14.75
N ASN A 568 2.43 9.21 -15.46
CA ASN A 568 3.80 9.24 -16.01
C ASN A 568 4.92 9.14 -14.95
N GLY A 569 4.65 9.46 -13.68
CA GLY A 569 5.60 9.34 -12.59
C GLY A 569 5.57 8.00 -11.87
N SER A 570 4.63 7.11 -12.21
CA SER A 570 4.45 5.83 -11.53
C SER A 570 5.65 4.90 -11.75
N ARG A 571 6.12 4.27 -10.66
CA ARG A 571 7.16 3.24 -10.67
C ARG A 571 6.49 1.88 -10.43
N PRO A 572 6.63 0.92 -11.36
CA PRO A 572 5.78 -0.27 -11.42
C PRO A 572 6.25 -1.39 -10.48
N VAL A 573 6.26 -1.15 -9.16
CA VAL A 573 6.81 -2.11 -8.17
C VAL A 573 6.06 -3.44 -8.18
N CYS A 574 4.73 -3.44 -8.24
CA CYS A 574 3.98 -4.69 -8.31
C CYS A 574 4.32 -5.51 -9.54
N ARG A 575 4.50 -4.85 -10.70
CA ARG A 575 4.96 -5.53 -11.93
C ARG A 575 6.37 -6.07 -11.79
N TYR A 576 7.25 -5.36 -11.09
CA TYR A 576 8.62 -5.81 -10.82
C TYR A 576 8.67 -6.99 -9.82
N ILE A 577 7.81 -6.95 -8.80
CA ILE A 577 7.67 -8.05 -7.83
C ILE A 577 7.15 -9.31 -8.52
N ASP A 578 6.09 -9.18 -9.32
CA ASP A 578 5.48 -10.28 -10.07
C ASP A 578 5.27 -9.89 -11.54
N SER A 579 6.19 -10.33 -12.37
CA SER A 579 6.19 -10.01 -13.80
C SER A 579 4.98 -10.58 -14.56
N ARG A 580 4.24 -11.54 -13.98
CA ARG A 580 3.11 -12.22 -14.62
C ARG A 580 1.74 -11.87 -14.03
N ALA A 581 1.70 -11.14 -12.92
CA ALA A 581 0.43 -10.74 -12.31
C ALA A 581 -0.51 -10.06 -13.33
N PRO A 582 -1.78 -10.45 -13.42
CA PRO A 582 -2.75 -9.82 -14.30
C PRO A 582 -3.21 -8.47 -13.72
N LEU A 583 -2.48 -7.43 -14.06
CA LEU A 583 -2.68 -6.06 -13.61
C LEU A 583 -3.35 -5.23 -14.70
N MET A 584 -4.45 -4.55 -14.36
CA MET A 584 -5.25 -3.72 -15.26
C MET A 584 -5.09 -2.24 -14.95
N VAL A 585 -5.05 -1.42 -15.99
CA VAL A 585 -4.92 0.03 -15.85
C VAL A 585 -5.96 0.76 -16.69
N ALA A 586 -6.58 1.77 -16.09
CA ALA A 586 -7.61 2.61 -16.68
C ALA A 586 -7.12 3.41 -17.89
N VAL A 587 -7.91 3.44 -18.95
CA VAL A 587 -7.77 4.28 -20.15
C VAL A 587 -9.07 5.06 -20.34
N THR A 588 -9.01 6.39 -20.21
CA THR A 588 -10.20 7.24 -20.10
C THR A 588 -10.28 8.36 -21.15
N GLY A 589 -9.22 8.59 -21.91
CA GLY A 589 -9.12 9.71 -22.84
C GLY A 589 -9.65 9.39 -24.25
N PHE A 590 -10.11 10.42 -24.98
CA PHE A 590 -10.55 10.31 -26.37
C PHE A 590 -9.42 9.88 -27.34
N ASP A 591 -8.18 10.28 -27.04
CA ASP A 591 -6.96 9.86 -27.72
C ASP A 591 -5.88 9.63 -26.64
N ASP A 592 -5.99 8.52 -25.93
CA ASP A 592 -5.18 8.24 -24.72
C ASP A 592 -3.94 7.38 -25.06
N ARG A 593 -3.23 7.76 -26.11
CA ARG A 593 -2.01 7.06 -26.54
C ARG A 593 -0.94 7.05 -25.46
N GLU A 594 -0.84 8.10 -24.65
CA GLU A 594 0.13 8.17 -23.56
C GLU A 594 -0.10 7.06 -22.54
N MET A 595 -1.35 6.86 -22.12
CA MET A 595 -1.68 5.77 -21.20
C MET A 595 -1.49 4.39 -21.86
N LEU A 596 -1.92 4.23 -23.10
CA LEU A 596 -1.72 2.99 -23.86
C LEU A 596 -0.24 2.65 -24.03
N ASN A 597 0.62 3.64 -24.23
CA ASN A 597 2.07 3.45 -24.26
C ASN A 597 2.64 3.00 -22.89
N LEU A 598 2.17 3.59 -21.78
CA LEU A 598 2.56 3.15 -20.44
C LEU A 598 2.06 1.73 -20.13
N ILE A 599 0.89 1.38 -20.63
CA ILE A 599 0.31 0.04 -20.53
C ILE A 599 1.17 -0.97 -21.31
N LEU A 600 1.61 -0.63 -22.53
CA LEU A 600 2.55 -1.47 -23.28
C LEU A 600 3.89 -1.60 -22.55
N LEU A 601 4.44 -0.47 -22.10
CA LEU A 601 5.72 -0.37 -21.40
C LEU A 601 5.79 -1.30 -20.19
N ASN A 602 4.69 -1.39 -19.41
CA ASN A 602 4.65 -2.11 -18.13
C ASN A 602 3.86 -3.43 -18.22
N ARG A 603 3.48 -3.89 -19.40
CA ARG A 603 2.70 -5.13 -19.59
C ARG A 603 1.40 -5.14 -18.77
N TYR A 604 0.63 -4.05 -18.81
CA TYR A 604 -0.68 -4.00 -18.16
C TYR A 604 -1.79 -4.41 -19.14
N ILE A 605 -2.91 -4.91 -18.60
CA ILE A 605 -4.16 -5.11 -19.34
C ILE A 605 -4.80 -3.74 -19.55
N ILE A 606 -5.31 -3.46 -20.74
CA ILE A 606 -6.03 -2.22 -21.02
C ILE A 606 -7.41 -2.31 -20.37
N SER A 607 -7.73 -1.40 -19.46
CA SER A 607 -9.09 -1.21 -18.96
C SER A 607 -9.73 0.00 -19.63
N TYR A 608 -10.55 -0.22 -20.65
CA TYR A 608 -11.29 0.86 -21.32
C TYR A 608 -12.38 1.40 -20.39
N GLU A 609 -12.43 2.73 -20.23
CA GLU A 609 -13.41 3.42 -19.37
C GLU A 609 -14.00 4.64 -20.08
N PRO A 610 -14.70 4.43 -21.22
CA PRO A 610 -15.25 5.54 -22.00
C PRO A 610 -16.30 6.30 -21.18
N PHE A 611 -16.29 7.64 -21.27
CA PHE A 611 -17.21 8.52 -20.55
C PHE A 611 -17.39 8.19 -19.07
N HIS A 612 -16.30 7.95 -18.37
CA HIS A 612 -16.33 7.62 -16.94
C HIS A 612 -17.17 6.35 -16.68
N PHE A 613 -16.85 5.28 -17.40
CA PHE A 613 -17.50 3.94 -17.43
C PHE A 613 -18.88 3.85 -18.12
N LYS A 614 -19.46 4.93 -18.64
CA LYS A 614 -20.86 4.98 -19.09
C LYS A 614 -21.03 4.87 -20.61
N GLY A 615 -19.92 4.94 -21.37
CA GLY A 615 -19.96 4.98 -22.83
C GLY A 615 -19.70 3.65 -23.53
N HIS A 616 -19.88 3.67 -24.84
CA HIS A 616 -19.48 2.61 -25.73
C HIS A 616 -17.96 2.67 -26.02
N ILE A 617 -17.31 1.53 -26.20
CA ILE A 617 -15.88 1.53 -26.55
C ILE A 617 -15.63 2.19 -27.90
N THR A 618 -16.61 2.18 -28.79
CA THR A 618 -16.58 2.81 -30.12
C THR A 618 -16.71 4.33 -30.08
N ASP A 619 -17.13 4.93 -28.96
CA ASP A 619 -17.17 6.39 -28.76
C ASP A 619 -15.79 7.01 -28.74
N PHE A 620 -14.74 6.22 -28.48
CA PHE A 620 -13.34 6.65 -28.43
C PHE A 620 -12.51 5.97 -29.55
N PRO A 621 -12.81 6.22 -30.82
CA PRO A 621 -12.23 5.46 -31.94
C PRO A 621 -10.70 5.58 -32.04
N MET A 622 -10.11 6.70 -31.63
CA MET A 622 -8.65 6.90 -31.64
C MET A 622 -7.97 6.05 -30.58
N THR A 623 -8.49 6.06 -29.36
CA THR A 623 -8.00 5.22 -28.25
C THR A 623 -8.20 3.75 -28.56
N LEU A 624 -9.39 3.34 -28.99
CA LEU A 624 -9.69 1.96 -29.35
C LEU A 624 -8.79 1.48 -30.50
N GLY A 625 -8.65 2.30 -31.56
CA GLY A 625 -7.84 1.96 -32.72
C GLY A 625 -6.36 1.76 -32.37
N TYR A 626 -5.80 2.58 -31.47
CA TYR A 626 -4.42 2.41 -31.02
C TYR A 626 -4.28 1.22 -30.05
N GLY A 627 -5.23 1.03 -29.16
CA GLY A 627 -5.27 -0.12 -28.24
C GLY A 627 -5.31 -1.46 -28.99
N LYS A 628 -6.09 -1.56 -30.10
CA LYS A 628 -6.09 -2.73 -30.97
C LYS A 628 -4.72 -3.01 -31.61
N LYS A 629 -3.96 -1.99 -31.97
CA LYS A 629 -2.59 -2.15 -32.45
C LYS A 629 -1.65 -2.67 -31.38
N ILE A 630 -1.79 -2.17 -30.13
CA ILE A 630 -1.06 -2.68 -28.97
C ILE A 630 -1.37 -4.16 -28.73
N ASP A 631 -2.64 -4.54 -28.76
CA ASP A 631 -3.06 -5.94 -28.56
C ASP A 631 -2.52 -6.85 -29.66
N ALA A 632 -2.61 -6.43 -30.91
CA ALA A 632 -2.06 -7.19 -32.04
C ALA A 632 -0.54 -7.38 -31.92
N LEU A 633 0.19 -6.31 -31.54
CA LEU A 633 1.64 -6.35 -31.30
C LEU A 633 2.00 -7.37 -30.21
N ARG A 634 1.27 -7.33 -29.08
CA ARG A 634 1.48 -8.24 -27.95
C ARG A 634 1.21 -9.70 -28.31
N ARG A 635 0.18 -9.97 -29.09
CA ARG A 635 -0.16 -11.33 -29.55
C ARG A 635 0.87 -11.86 -30.52
N ARG A 636 1.34 -11.01 -31.46
CA ARG A 636 2.33 -11.39 -32.47
C ARG A 636 3.70 -11.70 -31.85
N TYR A 637 4.12 -10.96 -30.87
CA TYR A 637 5.40 -11.10 -30.14
C TYR A 637 5.23 -11.53 -28.71
N LYS A 638 4.29 -12.46 -28.47
CA LYS A 638 3.85 -12.89 -27.13
C LYS A 638 5.01 -13.36 -26.28
N ASP A 639 5.90 -14.19 -26.83
CA ASP A 639 7.07 -14.74 -26.13
C ASP A 639 8.10 -13.67 -25.73
N ARG A 640 8.07 -12.50 -26.37
CA ARG A 640 9.05 -11.42 -26.19
C ARG A 640 8.61 -10.34 -25.24
N ILE A 641 7.31 -10.02 -25.19
CA ILE A 641 6.79 -8.85 -24.44
C ILE A 641 5.58 -9.18 -23.58
N TRP A 642 4.91 -10.33 -23.76
CA TRP A 642 3.77 -10.70 -22.92
C TRP A 642 4.09 -11.83 -21.95
N ASP A 643 4.69 -12.91 -22.39
CA ASP A 643 5.10 -14.04 -21.54
C ASP A 643 6.52 -13.87 -20.97
N ALA A 644 7.25 -12.83 -21.40
CA ALA A 644 8.60 -12.52 -20.95
C ALA A 644 8.62 -11.94 -19.51
N GLU A 645 9.75 -12.09 -18.83
CA GLU A 645 9.98 -11.51 -17.52
C GLU A 645 10.20 -10.00 -17.64
N PHE A 646 9.43 -9.22 -16.91
CA PHE A 646 9.61 -7.78 -16.80
C PHE A 646 10.77 -7.44 -15.86
N ARG A 647 11.68 -6.58 -16.31
CA ARG A 647 12.89 -6.16 -15.60
C ARG A 647 12.96 -4.66 -15.31
N ASP A 648 11.87 -3.94 -15.53
CA ASP A 648 11.87 -2.47 -15.55
C ASP A 648 13.01 -1.93 -16.41
N THR A 649 13.89 -1.11 -15.91
CA THR A 649 15.03 -0.55 -16.65
C THR A 649 16.30 -1.41 -16.61
N LEU A 650 16.28 -2.54 -15.90
CA LEU A 650 17.47 -3.35 -15.68
C LEU A 650 17.85 -4.17 -16.93
N GLY A 651 19.10 -4.04 -17.38
CA GLY A 651 19.65 -4.81 -18.50
C GLY A 651 19.80 -4.04 -19.81
N ALA A 652 19.39 -2.76 -19.83
CA ALA A 652 19.67 -1.84 -20.93
C ALA A 652 19.92 -0.41 -20.43
N ILE A 653 20.56 0.40 -21.26
CA ILE A 653 20.66 1.85 -21.09
C ILE A 653 20.08 2.46 -22.36
N VAL A 654 19.13 3.37 -22.23
CA VAL A 654 18.53 4.11 -23.34
C VAL A 654 18.86 5.59 -23.18
N ALA A 655 19.51 6.16 -24.19
CA ALA A 655 19.77 7.59 -24.28
C ALA A 655 18.98 8.16 -25.46
N ALA A 656 18.22 9.22 -25.25
CA ALA A 656 17.43 9.84 -26.31
C ALA A 656 17.53 11.37 -26.30
N ASP A 657 17.24 11.99 -27.43
CA ASP A 657 17.24 13.44 -27.64
C ASP A 657 15.94 14.12 -27.16
N GLY A 658 15.07 13.39 -26.42
CA GLY A 658 13.81 13.91 -25.88
C GLY A 658 13.28 13.08 -24.71
N ALA A 659 12.16 13.56 -24.15
CA ALA A 659 11.49 12.89 -23.03
C ALA A 659 11.03 11.49 -23.42
N HIS A 660 11.50 10.49 -22.68
CA HIS A 660 11.22 9.10 -22.94
C HIS A 660 11.15 8.27 -21.67
N ARG A 661 10.58 7.07 -21.80
CA ARG A 661 10.67 5.97 -20.82
C ARG A 661 11.00 4.69 -21.57
N TYR A 662 11.58 3.73 -20.85
CA TYR A 662 11.83 2.42 -21.42
C TYR A 662 11.66 1.32 -20.38
N SER A 663 11.45 0.11 -20.86
CA SER A 663 11.48 -1.11 -20.05
C SER A 663 12.15 -2.25 -20.81
N VAL A 664 12.65 -3.21 -20.04
CA VAL A 664 13.34 -4.39 -20.52
C VAL A 664 12.53 -5.63 -20.17
N PHE A 665 12.42 -6.52 -21.14
CA PHE A 665 11.80 -7.84 -20.98
C PHE A 665 12.82 -8.91 -21.33
N VAL A 666 12.79 -10.03 -20.61
CA VAL A 666 13.66 -11.20 -20.88
C VAL A 666 12.77 -12.40 -21.15
N ALA A 667 12.83 -12.88 -22.39
CA ALA A 667 12.11 -14.09 -22.81
C ALA A 667 12.66 -15.35 -22.11
N GLY A 668 11.89 -16.42 -22.09
CA GLY A 668 12.36 -17.71 -21.57
C GLY A 668 13.60 -18.27 -22.29
N SER A 669 13.87 -17.82 -23.53
CA SER A 669 15.09 -18.10 -24.29
C SER A 669 16.33 -17.32 -23.84
N GLY A 670 16.18 -16.38 -22.89
CA GLY A 670 17.22 -15.43 -22.48
C GLY A 670 17.35 -14.20 -23.38
N LYS A 671 16.64 -14.15 -24.51
CA LYS A 671 16.66 -13.01 -25.46
C LYS A 671 15.87 -11.84 -24.86
N ARG A 672 16.39 -10.62 -25.08
CA ARG A 672 15.83 -9.39 -24.51
C ARG A 672 14.97 -8.65 -25.52
N ALA A 673 13.98 -7.93 -25.01
CA ALA A 673 13.24 -6.92 -25.73
C ALA A 673 13.27 -5.61 -24.92
N VAL A 674 13.47 -4.48 -25.58
CA VAL A 674 13.43 -3.15 -24.98
C VAL A 674 12.30 -2.38 -25.61
N ILE A 675 11.34 -1.95 -24.80
CA ILE A 675 10.26 -1.05 -25.22
C ILE A 675 10.70 0.37 -24.88
N VAL A 676 10.69 1.26 -25.87
CA VAL A 676 10.98 2.69 -25.72
C VAL A 676 9.72 3.47 -26.05
N VAL A 677 9.28 4.31 -25.16
CA VAL A 677 8.11 5.19 -25.30
C VAL A 677 8.56 6.63 -25.45
N ASN A 678 8.11 7.29 -26.50
CA ASN A 678 8.30 8.72 -26.70
C ASN A 678 7.19 9.49 -25.97
N GLN A 679 7.58 10.32 -25.01
CA GLN A 679 6.67 11.18 -24.25
C GLN A 679 6.49 12.58 -24.86
N GLU A 680 7.20 12.90 -25.94
CA GLU A 680 7.03 14.15 -26.65
C GLU A 680 5.71 14.16 -27.44
N LEU A 681 4.95 15.21 -27.29
CA LEU A 681 3.59 15.32 -27.87
C LEU A 681 3.61 15.56 -29.39
N LYS A 682 4.66 16.21 -29.92
CA LYS A 682 4.66 16.73 -31.30
C LYS A 682 5.89 16.34 -32.15
N ARG A 683 6.94 15.80 -31.54
CA ARG A 683 8.15 15.44 -32.27
C ARG A 683 8.56 13.98 -32.07
N ALA A 684 9.14 13.40 -33.10
CA ALA A 684 9.83 12.14 -32.97
C ALA A 684 11.13 12.33 -32.16
N ILE A 685 11.56 11.30 -31.46
CA ILE A 685 12.88 11.24 -30.81
C ILE A 685 13.76 10.20 -31.51
N SER A 686 15.07 10.43 -31.40
CA SER A 686 16.09 9.44 -31.73
C SER A 686 16.61 8.85 -30.41
N ALA A 687 16.60 7.53 -30.30
CA ALA A 687 17.03 6.83 -29.08
C ALA A 687 18.12 5.79 -29.43
N GLU A 688 19.17 5.79 -28.66
CA GLU A 688 20.23 4.78 -28.69
C GLU A 688 20.01 3.78 -27.57
N VAL A 689 19.87 2.50 -27.90
CA VAL A 689 19.67 1.41 -26.95
C VAL A 689 20.98 0.61 -26.85
N ARG A 690 21.55 0.60 -25.64
CA ARG A 690 22.77 -0.16 -25.33
C ARG A 690 22.43 -1.28 -24.36
N MET A 691 22.85 -2.50 -24.68
CA MET A 691 22.72 -3.69 -23.86
C MET A 691 24.08 -4.38 -23.69
N PRO A 692 24.35 -5.04 -22.54
CA PRO A 692 25.53 -5.89 -22.41
C PRO A 692 25.49 -7.04 -23.44
N ASN A 693 26.60 -7.28 -24.13
CA ASN A 693 26.73 -8.37 -25.13
C ASN A 693 25.57 -8.41 -26.14
N PRO A 694 25.37 -7.35 -26.95
CA PRO A 694 24.23 -7.26 -27.84
C PRO A 694 24.31 -8.30 -28.98
N GLY A 695 23.16 -8.93 -29.28
CA GLY A 695 22.95 -9.71 -30.46
C GLY A 695 22.54 -8.84 -31.66
N GLN A 696 22.01 -9.48 -32.71
CA GLN A 696 21.30 -8.77 -33.78
C GLN A 696 19.93 -8.33 -33.30
N PHE A 697 19.46 -7.20 -33.81
CA PHE A 697 18.17 -6.64 -33.39
C PHE A 697 17.20 -6.52 -34.57
N VAL A 698 15.92 -6.64 -34.21
CA VAL A 698 14.81 -6.21 -35.07
C VAL A 698 13.96 -5.17 -34.33
N LEU A 699 13.41 -4.24 -35.09
CA LEU A 699 12.54 -3.16 -34.61
C LEU A 699 11.12 -3.38 -35.12
N VAL A 700 10.17 -3.18 -34.22
CA VAL A 700 8.72 -3.09 -34.52
C VAL A 700 8.10 -1.92 -33.79
N THR A 701 6.97 -1.44 -34.29
CA THR A 701 6.15 -0.41 -33.61
C THR A 701 4.67 -0.82 -33.59
N PRO A 702 3.80 -0.20 -32.82
CA PRO A 702 2.36 -0.45 -32.91
C PRO A 702 1.77 -0.19 -34.29
N GLU A 703 2.32 0.79 -35.03
CA GLU A 703 1.90 1.15 -36.38
C GLU A 703 2.47 0.25 -37.48
N ASP A 704 3.67 -0.29 -37.25
CA ASP A 704 4.37 -1.18 -38.19
C ASP A 704 4.94 -2.39 -37.44
N GLN A 705 4.22 -3.50 -37.51
CA GLN A 705 4.53 -4.71 -36.76
C GLN A 705 5.42 -5.71 -37.53
N ASP A 706 5.85 -5.38 -38.75
CA ASP A 706 6.80 -6.18 -39.47
C ASP A 706 8.23 -5.92 -38.99
N ALA A 707 8.89 -7.01 -38.58
CA ALA A 707 10.23 -6.93 -37.98
C ALA A 707 11.24 -6.44 -38.99
N ARG A 708 11.94 -5.33 -38.72
CA ARG A 708 13.00 -4.77 -39.55
C ARG A 708 14.34 -4.83 -38.83
N PRO A 709 15.44 -5.18 -39.49
CA PRO A 709 16.77 -5.12 -38.90
C PRO A 709 17.08 -3.73 -38.30
N SER A 710 17.73 -3.70 -37.16
CA SER A 710 18.12 -2.46 -36.46
C SER A 710 19.51 -2.59 -35.86
N ALA A 711 20.27 -1.50 -35.87
CA ALA A 711 21.60 -1.41 -35.26
C ALA A 711 21.59 -0.85 -33.84
N GLY A 712 20.40 -0.77 -33.17
CA GLY A 712 20.28 -0.24 -31.83
C GLY A 712 19.96 1.25 -31.74
N THR A 713 20.12 2.02 -32.80
CA THR A 713 19.59 3.40 -32.91
C THR A 713 18.22 3.35 -33.57
N ILE A 714 17.22 3.90 -32.87
CA ILE A 714 15.84 3.83 -33.31
C ILE A 714 15.19 5.23 -33.31
N ARG A 715 14.26 5.42 -34.24
CA ARG A 715 13.43 6.61 -34.26
C ARG A 715 12.02 6.26 -33.73
N VAL A 716 11.56 6.96 -32.71
CA VAL A 716 10.24 6.75 -32.14
C VAL A 716 9.37 7.97 -32.46
N ALA A 717 8.25 7.74 -33.12
CA ALA A 717 7.31 8.82 -33.48
C ALA A 717 6.73 9.51 -32.25
N ALA A 718 6.22 10.73 -32.42
CA ALA A 718 5.54 11.45 -31.34
C ALA A 718 4.40 10.60 -30.74
N ARG A 719 4.26 10.58 -29.40
CA ARG A 719 3.20 9.86 -28.70
C ARG A 719 3.11 8.37 -29.11
N SER A 720 4.22 7.73 -29.42
CA SER A 720 4.26 6.32 -29.87
C SER A 720 5.31 5.53 -29.08
N ALA A 721 5.37 4.24 -29.37
CA ALA A 721 6.33 3.31 -28.79
C ALA A 721 7.10 2.58 -29.91
N ALA A 722 8.28 2.09 -29.56
CA ALA A 722 9.05 1.17 -30.38
C ALA A 722 9.53 -0.01 -29.54
N VAL A 723 9.59 -1.20 -30.12
CA VAL A 723 10.07 -2.42 -29.48
C VAL A 723 11.29 -2.93 -30.25
N LEU A 724 12.44 -2.90 -29.59
CA LEU A 724 13.69 -3.45 -30.10
C LEU A 724 13.89 -4.84 -29.50
N MET A 725 14.00 -5.88 -30.35
CA MET A 725 14.10 -7.28 -29.89
C MET A 725 15.38 -7.93 -30.40
N GLU A 726 16.06 -8.68 -29.54
CA GLU A 726 17.17 -9.57 -29.93
C GLU A 726 16.63 -10.73 -30.77
N VAL A 727 17.31 -11.05 -31.87
CA VAL A 727 16.94 -12.14 -32.81
C VAL A 727 17.49 -13.48 -32.34
#